data_8d52f24a2a2587eaa5fbd3cb1d8ffa16
#
_entry.id   8d52f24a2a2587eaa5fbd3cb1d8ffa16
#
_cell.length_a   1.000
_cell.length_b   1.000
_cell.length_c   1.000
_cell.angle_alpha   90.00
_cell.angle_beta   90.00
_cell.angle_gamma   90.00
#
_symmetry.space_group_name_H-M   'P 1'
#
loop_
_entity.id
_entity.type
_entity.pdbx_description
1 polymer ?
#
loop_
_entity_poly.entity_id
_entity_poly.type
_entity_poly.pdbx_seq_one_letter_code
_entity_poly.pdbx_strand_id
1 'polypeptide(L)'
;MQDQIFSSEGADILAVKPNLKANYGPHQCMCSAQGSRPVKIQHNSITRAMRTTSCLARTMLLLALTFSAGAALAQQPQTIDSIRVIGNRRIPKETVLARLFTHPGDTYDPISIERDFNSLWNTAYFDDLRIEREDTEKGIILDIFVREKPTIREINYKGLSSVSQSDVLDRFKKEKVGLSVESQYDPARIKRGETVLKDILSEHGHQFATIKTEVKTIPPASVQVNFNIKEGPTVKVGQIKFNGNPHLNGLLLRRSMKNLRPVGIPYSVFFEDLFPRTFDASKLEEDTERVRQAYRDKGYYNAAVEEPKTQIRDQGGLNWFTFRPNKGKRIDILMPIEEGARYRLGTITFTGNKAVHNEKALRSTFAVKDGDWFNATLIGKGLENLKKAYGQLGYINFGAIPKPSFDEQKKTVSLNIDIDEGKPFYVSRNEFEGNTTTRDKVIRRELMHEEGHVYNSQLWEYSLLRLNQLEYFEPLKVDQDSEAHQDAEAGTVDLLLKVKEKGKYSFAMNGGMSGMNGAFLGVNYQTNNFLGLGETLSLQANLGSLNRTFMFGFSQPYLRNRPLSLGFQIFNNKQDFNSAKSSSTTGQSVNMTAAQQSMTQNYNQDSTGFNLSVNYPLRRHAFQRVGFTYSLSKSTISTFSTASQTLFQTISFRSGIQGSNALAGIINSMASFSYTYNTINNPMRPRTGKEYSAVLQASGIWGNVRYFAPMVAYKQFMPMHYLMPSPTGRNVLGVRAQLSYVQGYGGDVAPPNNRFLSGGESELRGFEVRTAAPYGYIPTHSTVQLTNPDGTCVPRDPTQTELNQCIQVALPTYGVVSIGGDTSFTSTAEYRIPLGGPVTFSLFDDFGIDAALNKGQLKQSPEGFASLTAPLYGCSSLQNANGMTNCYSDLHGSEVGFKRDIHIISGTNFVPRMSTGAEIAVIMPVINAPFRFFWAYNPLRLDDKPYCNLGLGANRQSCSASLITRDMFPPGGAGDYTYQESIQAYGARDLFREPRKTFRLTVSTTF
;
A
#
# COMPACT_ATOMS: atom_id res chain seq x y z
N MET A 1 -36.55 1.69 -24.49
CA MET A 1 -37.11 3.02 -24.24
C MET A 1 -36.13 3.77 -23.38
N GLN A 2 -35.44 4.68 -24.07
CA GLN A 2 -34.65 5.85 -23.64
C GLN A 2 -33.60 5.62 -22.54
N ASP A 3 -32.36 5.38 -22.94
CA ASP A 3 -31.29 6.37 -23.28
C ASP A 3 -31.20 7.57 -22.36
N GLN A 4 -30.20 7.55 -21.49
CA GLN A 4 -29.42 8.74 -21.21
C GLN A 4 -27.96 8.35 -20.83
N ILE A 5 -27.14 8.62 -21.81
CA ILE A 5 -25.68 8.73 -21.80
C ILE A 5 -25.27 9.79 -20.81
N PHE A 6 -24.49 9.45 -19.79
CA PHE A 6 -23.72 10.43 -19.04
C PHE A 6 -22.30 10.50 -19.62
N SER A 7 -22.10 11.54 -20.42
CA SER A 7 -20.79 12.01 -20.84
C SER A 7 -20.05 12.58 -19.64
N SER A 8 -18.89 12.04 -19.33
CA SER A 8 -17.92 12.60 -18.41
C SER A 8 -17.06 13.62 -19.15
N GLU A 9 -17.57 14.80 -19.34
CA GLU A 9 -16.76 15.99 -19.65
C GLU A 9 -16.62 16.84 -18.39
N GLY A 10 -15.39 17.07 -17.96
CA GLY A 10 -15.17 17.94 -16.83
C GLY A 10 -13.76 17.94 -16.29
N ALA A 11 -12.76 18.23 -17.09
CA ALA A 11 -11.44 18.66 -16.58
C ALA A 11 -10.57 19.32 -17.65
N ASP A 12 -11.12 20.26 -18.39
CA ASP A 12 -10.33 21.20 -19.20
C ASP A 12 -10.83 22.61 -18.95
N ILE A 13 -10.38 23.20 -17.84
CA ILE A 13 -10.58 24.60 -17.57
C ILE A 13 -9.25 25.22 -17.14
N LEU A 14 -8.84 26.22 -17.93
CA LEU A 14 -7.75 27.16 -17.74
C LEU A 14 -6.34 26.75 -18.23
N ALA A 15 -6.20 26.71 -19.55
CA ALA A 15 -4.94 27.08 -20.20
C ALA A 15 -5.15 28.38 -20.97
N VAL A 16 -4.94 29.50 -20.31
CA VAL A 16 -4.79 30.80 -21.00
C VAL A 16 -3.33 30.91 -21.42
N LYS A 17 -3.10 30.86 -22.70
CA LYS A 17 -1.81 31.22 -23.32
C LYS A 17 -1.70 32.75 -23.35
N PRO A 18 -0.63 33.35 -22.89
CA PRO A 18 -0.24 34.68 -23.34
C PRO A 18 0.65 34.55 -24.60
N ASN A 19 0.10 35.01 -25.71
CA ASN A 19 0.92 35.38 -26.87
C ASN A 19 1.65 36.69 -26.56
N LEU A 20 2.97 36.65 -26.52
CA LEU A 20 3.79 37.79 -26.75
C LEU A 20 5.04 37.35 -27.51
N LYS A 21 5.02 37.68 -28.80
CA LYS A 21 6.21 37.74 -29.66
C LYS A 21 7.02 38.95 -29.28
N ALA A 22 8.28 38.80 -28.98
CA ALA A 22 9.30 39.81 -29.16
C ALA A 22 10.58 39.13 -29.64
N ASN A 23 10.90 39.40 -30.89
CA ASN A 23 12.21 39.18 -31.51
C ASN A 23 13.28 39.99 -30.75
N TYR A 24 14.43 39.37 -30.52
CA TYR A 24 15.75 40.01 -30.73
C TYR A 24 16.80 38.90 -30.83
N GLY A 25 17.56 38.97 -31.88
CA GLY A 25 18.65 38.09 -32.27
C GLY A 25 19.99 38.39 -31.57
N PRO A 26 21.06 37.69 -31.96
CA PRO A 26 22.18 37.41 -31.06
C PRO A 26 23.35 38.41 -31.28
N HIS A 27 24.04 38.73 -30.18
CA HIS A 27 25.42 39.23 -30.28
C HIS A 27 26.34 38.46 -29.37
N GLN A 28 27.30 37.82 -30.05
CA GLN A 28 28.57 37.35 -29.50
C GLN A 28 29.39 38.52 -28.96
N CYS A 29 30.07 38.32 -27.87
CA CYS A 29 31.48 38.77 -27.75
C CYS A 29 32.19 37.97 -26.66
N MET A 30 33.36 37.50 -27.09
CA MET A 30 34.42 36.88 -26.31
C MET A 30 35.16 37.88 -25.42
N CYS A 31 35.84 37.36 -24.46
CA CYS A 31 37.21 37.55 -23.95
C CYS A 31 37.28 37.52 -22.44
N SER A 32 37.89 36.57 -21.91
CA SER A 32 39.25 36.29 -21.46
C SER A 32 39.65 36.87 -20.11
N ALA A 33 39.90 35.95 -19.21
CA ALA A 33 41.07 35.73 -18.38
C ALA A 33 41.55 36.72 -17.30
N GLN A 34 41.90 36.10 -16.16
CA GLN A 34 42.91 36.51 -15.16
C GLN A 34 42.48 37.55 -14.13
N GLY A 35 42.41 37.22 -12.84
CA GLY A 35 43.52 36.87 -12.01
C GLY A 35 43.44 37.64 -10.71
N SER A 36 43.76 37.03 -9.62
CA SER A 36 44.33 37.55 -8.37
C SER A 36 43.48 38.15 -7.26
N ARG A 37 43.79 37.66 -6.13
CA ARG A 37 43.51 37.82 -4.72
C ARG A 37 43.69 39.20 -4.10
N PRO A 38 43.63 39.30 -2.77
CA PRO A 38 42.64 40.06 -1.99
C PRO A 38 43.25 41.24 -1.24
N VAL A 39 42.45 42.19 -0.78
CA VAL A 39 42.91 43.19 0.23
C VAL A 39 41.75 43.53 1.18
N LYS A 40 42.10 43.49 2.43
CA LYS A 40 41.47 44.06 3.62
C LYS A 40 41.34 45.60 3.54
N ILE A 41 40.58 46.14 4.46
CA ILE A 41 40.78 47.45 5.17
C ILE A 41 39.46 48.20 5.22
N GLN A 42 38.91 48.29 6.40
CA GLN A 42 38.87 49.37 7.43
C GLN A 42 38.02 50.62 7.11
N HIS A 43 37.19 50.91 8.06
CA HIS A 43 36.81 52.19 8.69
C HIS A 43 36.69 53.46 7.80
N ASN A 44 35.55 54.08 7.85
CA ASN A 44 35.46 55.35 8.58
C ASN A 44 34.08 56.01 8.50
N SER A 45 33.61 56.39 9.63
CA SER A 45 32.71 57.49 9.96
C SER A 45 32.90 58.71 9.08
N ILE A 46 31.87 59.44 8.75
CA ILE A 46 31.85 60.91 8.72
C ILE A 46 30.42 61.46 8.86
N THR A 47 30.23 62.14 9.94
CA THR A 47 29.38 63.30 10.30
C THR A 47 29.19 64.32 9.24
N ARG A 48 28.04 65.00 9.19
CA ARG A 48 27.78 66.42 9.03
C ARG A 48 26.29 66.69 9.16
N ALA A 49 25.84 67.38 10.19
CA ALA A 49 25.88 68.70 10.60
C ALA A 49 25.10 69.74 9.70
N MET A 50 24.18 70.44 10.29
CA MET A 50 23.93 71.86 10.13
C MET A 50 22.82 72.23 11.12
N ARG A 51 23.14 73.07 12.10
CA ARG A 51 23.09 74.51 12.20
C ARG A 51 21.64 74.99 12.23
N THR A 52 21.20 75.83 13.15
CA THR A 52 21.65 77.19 13.73
C THR A 52 20.61 77.41 14.83
N THR A 53 20.81 78.18 15.86
CA THR A 53 21.12 79.50 16.32
C THR A 53 20.76 79.60 17.81
N SER A 54 21.20 80.26 18.73
CA SER A 54 22.01 81.48 18.79
C SER A 54 22.27 81.79 20.30
N CYS A 55 23.44 82.33 20.58
CA CYS A 55 23.85 83.37 21.49
C CYS A 55 23.04 83.71 22.72
N LEU A 56 23.86 83.98 23.70
CA LEU A 56 23.67 84.85 24.88
C LEU A 56 23.44 84.15 26.22
N ALA A 57 24.49 83.91 26.94
CA ALA A 57 24.81 84.58 28.22
C ALA A 57 26.15 84.06 28.74
N ARG A 58 27.19 84.68 28.25
CA ARG A 58 28.48 84.82 29.01
C ARG A 58 28.25 85.82 30.15
N THR A 59 28.93 85.51 31.26
CA THR A 59 29.31 86.45 32.38
C THR A 59 28.45 86.26 33.64
N MET A 60 29.19 85.97 34.62
CA MET A 60 29.03 85.89 36.06
C MET A 60 28.96 84.46 36.59
N LEU A 61 30.04 83.96 37.04
CA LEU A 61 30.59 84.23 38.39
C LEU A 61 31.92 83.45 38.58
N LEU A 62 32.98 84.21 38.41
CA LEU A 62 34.24 84.04 39.14
C LEU A 62 34.06 84.75 40.44
N LEU A 63 33.94 84.05 41.51
CA LEU A 63 34.34 84.37 42.88
C LEU A 63 33.51 83.59 43.92
N ALA A 64 34.00 82.51 44.32
CA ALA A 64 33.94 81.95 45.68
C ALA A 64 34.81 80.68 45.72
N LEU A 65 36.13 80.94 45.51
CA LEU A 65 37.17 80.15 46.10
C LEU A 65 37.18 80.51 47.60
N THR A 66 37.00 79.59 48.44
CA THR A 66 37.80 79.20 49.59
C THR A 66 36.94 78.55 50.68
N PHE A 67 37.52 77.46 51.17
CA PHE A 67 37.14 76.71 52.40
C PHE A 67 35.97 75.75 52.33
N SER A 68 36.35 74.55 51.94
CA SER A 68 36.40 73.42 52.90
C SER A 68 37.05 72.16 52.27
N ALA A 69 38.31 71.93 52.60
CA ALA A 69 38.95 70.65 52.38
C ALA A 69 38.25 69.63 53.34
N GLY A 70 37.25 68.94 52.80
CA GLY A 70 36.72 67.74 53.43
C GLY A 70 37.22 66.52 52.56
N ALA A 71 38.05 65.73 53.12
CA ALA A 71 38.62 64.57 52.56
C ALA A 71 37.48 63.64 51.97
N ALA A 72 37.22 63.74 50.68
CA ALA A 72 36.58 62.64 50.01
C ALA A 72 37.62 61.53 49.96
N LEU A 73 37.55 60.54 50.87
CA LEU A 73 38.11 59.19 50.66
C LEU A 73 37.53 58.65 49.36
N ALA A 74 38.33 58.68 48.31
CA ALA A 74 38.07 57.93 47.13
C ALA A 74 38.05 56.48 47.57
N GLN A 75 36.86 55.91 47.74
CA GLN A 75 36.74 54.47 47.81
C GLN A 75 37.33 53.93 46.51
N GLN A 76 38.45 53.24 46.60
CA GLN A 76 38.97 52.46 45.49
C GLN A 76 37.85 51.54 45.05
N PRO A 77 37.61 51.39 43.78
CA PRO A 77 36.59 50.44 43.29
C PRO A 77 36.96 49.07 43.87
N GLN A 78 36.07 48.51 44.70
CA GLN A 78 36.27 47.19 45.31
C GLN A 78 36.21 46.20 44.20
N THR A 79 37.31 45.46 43.93
CA THR A 79 37.37 44.42 42.91
C THR A 79 37.00 43.10 43.51
N ILE A 80 36.43 42.24 42.73
CA ILE A 80 36.09 40.86 43.12
C ILE A 80 37.36 40.03 43.07
N ASP A 81 37.81 39.58 44.26
CA ASP A 81 38.99 38.74 44.40
C ASP A 81 38.76 37.30 43.94
N SER A 82 37.65 36.72 44.38
CA SER A 82 37.29 35.33 43.97
C SER A 82 35.79 35.05 44.08
N ILE A 83 35.34 34.03 43.34
CA ILE A 83 33.97 33.52 43.35
C ILE A 83 33.96 32.07 43.82
N ARG A 84 33.27 31.83 44.92
CA ARG A 84 33.14 30.51 45.51
C ARG A 84 31.73 29.97 45.31
N VAL A 85 31.60 28.73 44.80
CA VAL A 85 30.30 28.06 44.67
C VAL A 85 30.22 27.05 45.83
N ILE A 86 29.16 27.20 46.64
CA ILE A 86 28.95 26.40 47.84
C ILE A 86 27.62 25.66 47.74
N GLY A 87 27.65 24.36 47.99
CA GLY A 87 26.42 23.54 48.00
C GLY A 87 26.15 22.77 46.69
N ASN A 88 26.95 23.00 45.67
CA ASN A 88 26.90 22.18 44.47
C ASN A 88 27.38 20.76 44.73
N ARG A 89 26.67 19.76 44.22
CA ARG A 89 26.98 18.32 44.42
C ARG A 89 27.16 17.59 43.11
N ARG A 90 26.29 17.81 42.15
CA ARG A 90 26.23 17.15 40.84
C ARG A 90 26.69 18.10 39.74
N ILE A 91 26.34 19.37 39.87
CA ILE A 91 26.68 20.39 38.87
C ILE A 91 28.11 20.88 39.19
N PRO A 92 29.08 20.66 38.28
CA PRO A 92 30.44 21.16 38.49
C PRO A 92 30.44 22.68 38.69
N LYS A 93 31.32 23.15 39.59
CA LYS A 93 31.44 24.59 39.84
C LYS A 93 31.75 25.39 38.56
N GLU A 94 32.51 24.77 37.63
CA GLU A 94 32.90 25.34 36.36
C GLU A 94 31.64 25.64 35.50
N THR A 95 30.61 24.78 35.57
CA THR A 95 29.34 25.00 34.88
C THR A 95 28.55 26.15 35.46
N VAL A 96 28.62 26.36 36.76
CA VAL A 96 28.00 27.50 37.43
C VAL A 96 28.75 28.75 37.05
N LEU A 97 30.09 28.76 37.18
CA LEU A 97 30.94 29.89 36.85
C LEU A 97 30.82 30.32 35.35
N ALA A 98 30.73 29.37 34.46
CA ALA A 98 30.56 29.63 33.02
C ALA A 98 29.26 30.35 32.64
N ARG A 99 28.32 30.47 33.60
CA ARG A 99 27.03 31.18 33.39
C ARG A 99 27.01 32.56 33.97
N LEU A 100 28.08 32.92 34.70
CA LEU A 100 28.24 34.26 35.24
C LEU A 100 28.85 35.19 34.21
N PHE A 101 28.39 36.42 34.23
CA PHE A 101 29.00 37.49 33.45
C PHE A 101 30.15 38.13 34.25
N THR A 102 30.09 38.05 35.56
CA THR A 102 31.07 38.60 36.51
C THR A 102 32.21 37.61 36.70
N HIS A 103 33.46 38.08 36.62
CA HIS A 103 34.67 37.28 36.79
C HIS A 103 35.56 37.83 37.90
N PRO A 104 36.45 37.01 38.49
CA PRO A 104 37.47 37.53 39.40
C PRO A 104 38.32 38.61 38.69
N GLY A 105 38.53 39.72 39.36
CA GLY A 105 39.18 40.92 38.83
C GLY A 105 38.25 42.03 38.36
N ASP A 106 36.95 41.75 38.19
CA ASP A 106 35.95 42.78 37.84
C ASP A 106 35.62 43.70 39.02
N THR A 107 35.15 44.92 38.76
CA THR A 107 34.62 45.80 39.77
C THR A 107 33.25 45.33 40.25
N TYR A 108 33.01 45.31 41.52
CA TYR A 108 31.73 44.93 42.10
C TYR A 108 30.61 45.88 41.64
N ASP A 109 29.64 45.32 40.90
CA ASP A 109 28.45 46.05 40.46
C ASP A 109 27.19 45.26 40.82
N PRO A 110 26.31 45.78 41.70
CA PRO A 110 25.09 45.11 42.10
C PRO A 110 24.18 44.69 40.94
N ILE A 111 24.14 45.47 39.86
CA ILE A 111 23.30 45.19 38.67
C ILE A 111 23.83 43.97 37.92
N SER A 112 25.15 43.86 37.81
CA SER A 112 25.78 42.69 37.21
C SER A 112 25.53 41.41 38.03
N ILE A 113 25.58 41.52 39.39
CA ILE A 113 25.27 40.39 40.29
C ILE A 113 23.80 39.96 40.19
N GLU A 114 22.87 40.92 40.07
CA GLU A 114 21.45 40.62 39.83
C GLU A 114 21.23 39.88 38.47
N ARG A 115 21.95 40.33 37.45
CA ARG A 115 21.93 39.68 36.14
C ARG A 115 22.49 38.25 36.22
N ASP A 116 23.57 38.04 36.97
CA ASP A 116 24.16 36.74 37.20
C ASP A 116 23.23 35.85 38.01
N PHE A 117 22.57 36.34 39.02
CA PHE A 117 21.53 35.64 39.76
C PHE A 117 20.40 35.19 38.83
N ASN A 118 19.89 36.12 38.01
CA ASN A 118 18.82 35.80 37.05
C ASN A 118 19.28 34.79 35.98
N SER A 119 20.54 34.90 35.51
CA SER A 119 21.14 33.95 34.59
C SER A 119 21.18 32.50 35.15
N LEU A 120 21.64 32.39 36.39
CA LEU A 120 21.70 31.11 37.09
C LEU A 120 20.30 30.58 37.45
N TRP A 121 19.40 31.42 37.90
CA TRP A 121 18.02 31.07 38.28
C TRP A 121 17.24 30.54 37.07
N ASN A 122 17.39 31.20 35.94
CA ASN A 122 16.73 30.85 34.68
C ASN A 122 17.23 29.50 34.09
N THR A 123 18.38 28.96 34.56
CA THR A 123 18.79 27.59 34.18
C THR A 123 17.84 26.54 34.74
N ALA A 124 17.01 26.88 35.72
CA ALA A 124 16.11 26.00 36.46
C ALA A 124 16.83 24.83 37.19
N TYR A 125 18.13 24.90 37.37
CA TYR A 125 18.90 23.84 38.03
C TYR A 125 18.79 23.87 39.53
N PHE A 126 18.47 25.04 40.09
CA PHE A 126 18.53 25.29 41.53
C PHE A 126 17.13 25.45 42.13
N ASP A 127 16.98 24.96 43.35
CA ASP A 127 15.77 25.11 44.15
C ASP A 127 15.94 26.31 45.13
N ASP A 128 17.17 26.65 45.49
CA ASP A 128 17.56 27.82 46.26
C ASP A 128 18.88 28.33 45.71
N LEU A 129 18.97 29.63 45.56
CA LEU A 129 20.13 30.35 45.06
C LEU A 129 20.28 31.64 45.84
N ARG A 130 21.42 31.84 46.44
CA ARG A 130 21.77 33.05 47.13
C ARG A 130 23.19 33.46 46.77
N ILE A 131 23.41 34.72 46.54
CA ILE A 131 24.72 35.30 46.30
C ILE A 131 25.00 36.23 47.50
N GLU A 132 26.00 35.86 48.28
CA GLU A 132 26.41 36.64 49.46
C GLU A 132 27.78 37.25 49.19
N ARG A 133 27.98 38.43 49.74
CA ARG A 133 29.22 39.20 49.65
C ARG A 133 29.99 39.08 50.92
N GLU A 134 31.26 38.74 50.85
CA GLU A 134 32.21 38.74 51.94
C GLU A 134 33.33 39.78 51.65
N ASP A 135 33.44 40.81 52.45
CA ASP A 135 34.47 41.84 52.30
C ASP A 135 35.78 41.39 52.98
N THR A 136 36.89 41.39 52.24
CA THR A 136 38.19 40.99 52.71
C THR A 136 39.24 42.10 52.46
N GLU A 137 40.39 42.00 53.11
CA GLU A 137 41.48 42.99 52.92
C GLU A 137 42.02 43.04 51.48
N LYS A 138 41.80 41.98 50.66
CA LYS A 138 42.25 41.87 49.25
C LYS A 138 41.20 42.19 48.22
N GLY A 139 39.95 42.34 48.61
CA GLY A 139 38.81 42.53 47.70
C GLY A 139 37.55 41.83 48.18
N ILE A 140 36.54 41.71 47.32
CA ILE A 140 35.27 41.10 47.61
C ILE A 140 35.31 39.65 47.20
N ILE A 141 34.87 38.74 48.09
CA ILE A 141 34.57 37.35 47.71
C ILE A 141 33.05 37.23 47.49
N LEU A 142 32.65 36.63 46.37
CA LEU A 142 31.27 36.33 46.13
C LEU A 142 31.00 34.87 46.45
N ASP A 143 30.18 34.61 47.44
CA ASP A 143 29.75 33.28 47.84
C ASP A 143 28.40 32.95 47.20
N ILE A 144 28.40 32.05 46.26
CA ILE A 144 27.19 31.58 45.56
C ILE A 144 26.73 30.30 46.25
N PHE A 145 25.73 30.41 47.08
CA PHE A 145 25.09 29.30 47.73
C PHE A 145 24.04 28.72 46.79
N VAL A 146 24.19 27.44 46.44
CA VAL A 146 23.26 26.76 45.56
C VAL A 146 22.71 25.52 46.24
N ARG A 147 21.41 25.30 46.07
CA ARG A 147 20.76 24.04 46.38
C ARG A 147 20.17 23.47 45.09
N GLU A 148 20.76 22.36 44.60
CA GLU A 148 20.33 21.73 43.38
C GLU A 148 18.93 21.11 43.48
N LYS A 149 18.11 21.29 42.43
CA LYS A 149 16.83 20.57 42.32
C LYS A 149 17.10 19.07 42.27
N PRO A 150 16.36 18.27 43.01
CA PRO A 150 16.49 16.82 42.91
C PRO A 150 16.14 16.33 41.50
N THR A 151 16.76 15.23 41.09
CA THR A 151 16.44 14.57 39.80
C THR A 151 15.49 13.41 40.00
N ILE A 152 14.67 13.18 39.00
CA ILE A 152 13.77 12.03 38.97
C ILE A 152 14.60 10.80 38.59
N ARG A 153 14.80 9.89 39.56
CA ARG A 153 15.54 8.64 39.34
C ARG A 153 14.62 7.53 38.81
N GLU A 154 13.36 7.54 39.19
CA GLU A 154 12.43 6.49 38.87
C GLU A 154 11.00 7.05 38.77
N ILE A 155 10.26 6.59 37.75
CA ILE A 155 8.84 6.89 37.61
C ILE A 155 8.08 5.59 37.59
N ASN A 156 7.22 5.38 38.56
CA ASN A 156 6.42 4.17 38.71
C ASN A 156 4.94 4.44 38.50
N TYR A 157 4.31 3.60 37.71
CA TYR A 157 2.85 3.63 37.44
C TYR A 157 2.19 2.44 38.13
N LYS A 158 1.73 2.63 39.39
CA LYS A 158 1.07 1.56 40.16
C LYS A 158 -0.42 1.54 39.90
N GLY A 159 -0.95 0.38 39.45
CA GLY A 159 -2.36 0.20 39.16
C GLY A 159 -2.78 0.57 37.74
N LEU A 160 -1.81 0.81 36.83
CA LEU A 160 -2.05 0.99 35.40
C LEU A 160 -2.15 -0.39 34.74
N SER A 161 -3.31 -0.69 34.15
CA SER A 161 -3.58 -1.98 33.49
C SER A 161 -4.15 -1.85 32.09
N SER A 162 -4.82 -0.74 31.79
CA SER A 162 -5.51 -0.50 30.52
C SER A 162 -4.66 0.09 29.42
N VAL A 163 -3.48 0.64 29.79
CA VAL A 163 -2.55 1.33 28.88
C VAL A 163 -1.14 0.86 29.18
N SER A 164 -0.30 0.70 28.14
CA SER A 164 1.09 0.35 28.34
C SER A 164 1.91 1.57 28.80
N GLN A 165 2.99 1.31 29.55
CA GLN A 165 3.90 2.40 29.96
C GLN A 165 4.56 3.10 28.77
N SER A 166 4.80 2.38 27.67
CA SER A 166 5.35 2.98 26.46
C SER A 166 4.39 3.99 25.83
N ASP A 167 3.08 3.68 25.80
CA ASP A 167 2.07 4.58 25.26
C ASP A 167 1.95 5.87 26.09
N VAL A 168 2.10 5.73 27.43
CA VAL A 168 2.13 6.89 28.34
C VAL A 168 3.33 7.78 28.05
N LEU A 169 4.53 7.18 27.88
CA LEU A 169 5.75 7.93 27.58
C LEU A 169 5.68 8.62 26.22
N ASP A 170 5.14 7.96 25.21
CA ASP A 170 4.97 8.53 23.89
C ASP A 170 3.96 9.70 23.90
N ARG A 171 2.89 9.56 24.70
CA ARG A 171 1.94 10.68 24.89
C ARG A 171 2.59 11.85 25.63
N PHE A 172 3.38 11.59 26.66
CA PHE A 172 4.12 12.63 27.39
C PHE A 172 5.09 13.39 26.48
N LYS A 173 5.77 12.69 25.55
CA LYS A 173 6.60 13.34 24.52
C LYS A 173 5.77 14.21 23.58
N LYS A 174 4.65 13.68 23.08
CA LYS A 174 3.75 14.37 22.16
C LYS A 174 3.17 15.64 22.76
N GLU A 175 2.74 15.56 24.02
CA GLU A 175 2.17 16.70 24.75
C GLU A 175 3.23 17.60 25.42
N LYS A 176 4.52 17.34 25.15
CA LYS A 176 5.66 18.10 25.68
C LYS A 176 5.62 18.26 27.21
N VAL A 177 5.23 17.22 27.92
CA VAL A 177 5.12 17.25 29.39
C VAL A 177 6.50 17.45 30.03
N GLY A 178 7.57 16.94 29.40
CA GLY A 178 8.95 17.08 29.86
C GLY A 178 9.25 16.26 31.12
N LEU A 179 8.51 15.18 31.38
CA LEU A 179 8.69 14.27 32.51
C LEU A 179 9.39 12.99 32.02
N SER A 180 10.62 12.78 32.44
CA SER A 180 11.41 11.57 32.13
C SER A 180 12.34 11.24 33.28
N VAL A 181 12.82 10.00 33.28
CA VAL A 181 13.91 9.59 34.17
C VAL A 181 15.12 10.48 33.86
N GLU A 182 15.86 10.87 34.87
CA GLU A 182 17.00 11.81 34.89
C GLU A 182 16.63 13.29 34.62
N SER A 183 15.35 13.62 34.39
CA SER A 183 14.91 15.00 34.34
C SER A 183 14.84 15.62 35.75
N GLN A 184 14.91 16.95 35.83
CA GLN A 184 14.76 17.68 37.06
C GLN A 184 13.33 17.56 37.60
N TYR A 185 13.22 17.42 38.88
CA TYR A 185 11.94 17.43 39.56
C TYR A 185 11.30 18.83 39.51
N ASP A 186 10.09 18.83 38.94
CA ASP A 186 9.26 20.03 38.84
C ASP A 186 7.81 19.62 39.16
N PRO A 187 7.23 20.14 40.25
CA PRO A 187 5.85 19.84 40.65
C PRO A 187 4.83 20.19 39.56
N ALA A 188 5.08 21.26 38.77
CA ALA A 188 4.17 21.67 37.70
C ALA A 188 4.16 20.64 36.55
N ARG A 189 5.33 20.08 36.20
CA ARG A 189 5.45 19.02 35.21
C ARG A 189 4.77 17.73 35.67
N ILE A 190 4.92 17.39 36.96
CA ILE A 190 4.24 16.22 37.55
C ILE A 190 2.72 16.40 37.45
N LYS A 191 2.21 17.58 37.80
CA LYS A 191 0.78 17.86 37.74
C LYS A 191 0.25 17.83 36.30
N ARG A 192 1.02 18.32 35.35
CA ARG A 192 0.71 18.20 33.92
C ARG A 192 0.70 16.72 33.49
N GLY A 193 1.69 15.93 33.94
CA GLY A 193 1.74 14.48 33.69
C GLY A 193 0.53 13.75 34.25
N GLU A 194 0.09 14.14 35.46
CA GLU A 194 -1.12 13.60 36.08
C GLU A 194 -2.39 13.90 35.26
N THR A 195 -2.50 15.12 34.74
CA THR A 195 -3.62 15.53 33.85
C THR A 195 -3.60 14.74 32.54
N VAL A 196 -2.46 14.70 31.85
CA VAL A 196 -2.33 13.94 30.60
C VAL A 196 -2.57 12.44 30.80
N LEU A 197 -2.12 11.88 31.92
CA LEU A 197 -2.38 10.49 32.26
C LEU A 197 -3.87 10.22 32.53
N LYS A 198 -4.56 11.17 33.15
CA LYS A 198 -6.03 11.10 33.35
C LYS A 198 -6.77 11.19 32.01
N ASP A 199 -6.31 12.02 31.09
CA ASP A 199 -6.88 12.16 29.76
C ASP A 199 -6.71 10.85 28.97
N ILE A 200 -5.54 10.23 29.01
CA ILE A 200 -5.29 8.93 28.39
C ILE A 200 -6.25 7.87 28.96
N LEU A 201 -6.39 7.81 30.26
CA LEU A 201 -7.30 6.86 30.92
C LEU A 201 -8.76 7.10 30.55
N SER A 202 -9.15 8.36 30.42
CA SER A 202 -10.48 8.76 29.95
C SER A 202 -10.74 8.33 28.51
N GLU A 203 -9.75 8.52 27.59
CA GLU A 203 -9.81 8.04 26.21
C GLU A 203 -10.00 6.51 26.13
N HIS A 204 -9.45 5.78 27.11
CA HIS A 204 -9.62 4.33 27.25
C HIS A 204 -10.89 3.92 28.05
N GLY A 205 -11.73 4.90 28.39
CA GLY A 205 -13.04 4.69 29.01
C GLY A 205 -13.04 4.66 30.53
N HIS A 206 -11.94 5.02 31.15
CA HIS A 206 -11.82 5.10 32.60
C HIS A 206 -12.09 6.53 33.10
N GLN A 207 -13.32 7.03 32.90
CA GLN A 207 -13.74 8.39 33.25
C GLN A 207 -13.63 8.70 34.75
N PHE A 208 -13.64 7.66 35.59
CA PHE A 208 -13.56 7.78 37.03
C PHE A 208 -12.15 7.47 37.57
N ALA A 209 -11.16 7.47 36.72
CA ALA A 209 -9.79 7.25 37.11
C ALA A 209 -9.34 8.33 38.11
N THR A 210 -8.78 7.90 39.22
CA THR A 210 -8.18 8.77 40.22
C THR A 210 -6.68 8.47 40.31
N ILE A 211 -5.91 9.53 40.25
CA ILE A 211 -4.45 9.46 40.30
C ILE A 211 -4.02 10.20 41.54
N LYS A 212 -3.23 9.53 42.39
CA LYS A 212 -2.56 10.15 43.52
C LYS A 212 -1.06 10.02 43.32
N THR A 213 -0.39 11.13 43.23
CA THR A 213 1.06 11.14 43.05
C THR A 213 1.76 11.23 44.39
N GLU A 214 2.69 10.31 44.65
CA GLU A 214 3.57 10.31 45.80
C GLU A 214 5.01 10.54 45.32
N VAL A 215 5.68 11.49 45.93
CA VAL A 215 7.09 11.77 45.65
C VAL A 215 7.89 11.36 46.88
N LYS A 216 8.80 10.38 46.69
CA LYS A 216 9.71 9.91 47.74
C LYS A 216 11.10 10.42 47.45
N THR A 217 11.73 10.99 48.46
CA THR A 217 13.14 11.43 48.37
C THR A 217 14.06 10.23 48.46
N ILE A 218 15.01 10.17 47.54
CA ILE A 218 16.12 9.20 47.56
C ILE A 218 17.41 9.98 47.79
N PRO A 219 18.06 9.81 48.95
CA PRO A 219 19.35 10.47 49.18
C PRO A 219 20.37 10.11 48.09
N PRO A 220 21.30 11.00 47.65
CA PRO A 220 21.53 12.32 48.29
C PRO A 220 20.77 13.49 47.64
N ALA A 221 20.27 13.36 46.39
CA ALA A 221 19.64 14.46 45.67
C ALA A 221 18.69 13.96 44.57
N SER A 222 17.97 12.91 44.80
CA SER A 222 17.06 12.30 43.84
C SER A 222 15.65 12.09 44.39
N VAL A 223 14.69 11.95 43.53
CA VAL A 223 13.30 11.62 43.90
C VAL A 223 12.78 10.47 43.04
N GLN A 224 11.92 9.67 43.65
CA GLN A 224 11.09 8.67 42.98
C GLN A 224 9.67 9.20 42.92
N VAL A 225 9.10 9.18 41.71
CA VAL A 225 7.73 9.61 41.47
C VAL A 225 6.87 8.37 41.29
N ASN A 226 5.90 8.17 42.17
CA ASN A 226 4.95 7.06 42.09
C ASN A 226 3.55 7.61 41.76
N PHE A 227 3.05 7.29 40.59
CA PHE A 227 1.64 7.52 40.23
C PHE A 227 0.82 6.33 40.72
N ASN A 228 0.08 6.52 41.81
CA ASN A 228 -0.86 5.52 42.31
C ASN A 228 -2.21 5.72 41.59
N ILE A 229 -2.48 4.85 40.65
CA ILE A 229 -3.61 4.93 39.74
C ILE A 229 -4.70 3.98 40.20
N LYS A 230 -5.92 4.48 40.29
CA LYS A 230 -7.13 3.66 40.41
C LYS A 230 -7.95 3.93 39.17
N GLU A 231 -7.90 3.02 38.20
CA GLU A 231 -8.55 3.20 36.90
C GLU A 231 -10.08 3.27 36.99
N GLY A 232 -10.67 2.59 37.97
CA GLY A 232 -12.11 2.51 38.12
C GLY A 232 -12.77 1.61 37.03
N PRO A 233 -14.08 1.53 36.99
CA PRO A 233 -14.80 0.71 35.99
C PRO A 233 -14.74 1.35 34.60
N THR A 234 -14.60 0.51 33.58
CA THR A 234 -14.73 0.95 32.18
C THR A 234 -16.17 1.39 31.89
N VAL A 235 -16.32 2.54 31.31
CA VAL A 235 -17.61 3.09 30.93
C VAL A 235 -17.80 2.95 29.43
N LYS A 236 -18.88 2.29 29.01
CA LYS A 236 -19.24 2.11 27.60
C LYS A 236 -20.43 2.97 27.24
N VAL A 237 -20.54 3.36 25.98
CA VAL A 237 -21.73 4.06 25.49
C VAL A 237 -22.94 3.15 25.56
N GLY A 238 -23.99 3.65 26.15
CA GLY A 238 -25.31 3.00 26.26
C GLY A 238 -26.24 3.38 25.10
N GLN A 239 -27.42 3.89 25.43
CA GLN A 239 -28.37 4.37 24.43
C GLN A 239 -28.04 5.82 24.03
N ILE A 240 -28.12 6.09 22.72
CA ILE A 240 -28.05 7.45 22.18
C ILE A 240 -29.43 7.81 21.68
N LYS A 241 -30.04 8.80 22.33
CA LYS A 241 -31.37 9.31 22.03
C LYS A 241 -31.32 10.76 21.59
N PHE A 242 -32.17 11.10 20.65
CA PHE A 242 -32.36 12.47 20.16
C PHE A 242 -33.76 12.95 20.54
N ASN A 243 -33.89 14.18 20.95
CA ASN A 243 -35.13 14.82 21.26
C ASN A 243 -35.28 16.10 20.46
N GLY A 244 -36.47 16.37 19.91
CA GLY A 244 -36.67 17.54 19.07
C GLY A 244 -36.28 17.34 17.58
N ASN A 245 -36.28 16.10 17.11
CA ASN A 245 -35.92 15.72 15.74
C ASN A 245 -37.10 15.18 14.89
N PRO A 246 -38.17 15.98 14.66
CA PRO A 246 -39.39 15.51 13.98
C PRO A 246 -39.14 15.11 12.52
N HIS A 247 -38.21 15.76 11.80
CA HIS A 247 -38.00 15.55 10.38
C HIS A 247 -36.85 14.62 10.04
N LEU A 248 -35.81 14.49 10.89
CA LEU A 248 -34.68 13.62 10.66
C LEU A 248 -34.74 12.40 11.59
N ASN A 249 -34.71 11.23 10.97
CA ASN A 249 -34.75 9.98 11.74
C ASN A 249 -33.50 9.86 12.64
N GLY A 250 -33.72 9.53 13.91
CA GLY A 250 -32.67 9.34 14.91
C GLY A 250 -31.58 8.31 14.48
N LEU A 251 -31.95 7.35 13.62
CA LEU A 251 -31.03 6.39 13.06
C LEU A 251 -30.02 7.05 12.10
N LEU A 252 -30.45 8.02 11.29
CA LEU A 252 -29.59 8.82 10.43
C LEU A 252 -28.65 9.70 11.26
N LEU A 253 -29.15 10.33 12.31
CA LEU A 253 -28.36 11.17 13.22
C LEU A 253 -27.31 10.31 13.96
N ARG A 254 -27.69 9.15 14.47
CA ARG A 254 -26.74 8.21 15.07
C ARG A 254 -25.69 7.73 14.08
N ARG A 255 -26.06 7.55 12.81
CA ARG A 255 -25.10 7.19 11.73
C ARG A 255 -24.13 8.30 11.38
N SER A 256 -24.46 9.57 11.61
CA SER A 256 -23.53 10.68 11.43
C SER A 256 -22.43 10.71 12.50
N MET A 257 -22.72 10.18 13.70
CA MET A 257 -21.75 10.06 14.80
C MET A 257 -20.68 9.03 14.42
N LYS A 258 -19.42 9.38 14.55
CA LYS A 258 -18.28 8.54 14.15
C LYS A 258 -17.59 7.88 15.33
N ASN A 259 -17.52 8.59 16.46
CA ASN A 259 -16.69 8.20 17.58
C ASN A 259 -17.44 7.36 18.61
N LEU A 260 -18.61 7.77 19.01
CA LEU A 260 -19.37 7.15 20.11
C LEU A 260 -20.42 6.14 19.64
N ARG A 261 -20.74 6.13 18.37
CA ARG A 261 -21.68 5.16 17.82
C ARG A 261 -21.18 3.73 18.02
N PRO A 262 -22.03 2.77 18.44
CA PRO A 262 -21.68 1.36 18.48
C PRO A 262 -21.16 0.82 17.14
N VAL A 263 -20.33 -0.21 17.19
CA VAL A 263 -19.76 -0.86 15.99
C VAL A 263 -20.50 -2.17 15.76
N GLY A 264 -20.94 -2.39 14.54
CA GLY A 264 -21.58 -3.63 14.12
C GLY A 264 -21.55 -3.81 12.60
N ILE A 265 -22.37 -4.73 12.10
CA ILE A 265 -22.54 -4.93 10.67
C ILE A 265 -23.42 -3.81 10.13
N PRO A 266 -22.90 -2.94 9.24
CA PRO A 266 -23.64 -1.79 8.75
C PRO A 266 -24.92 -2.20 8.03
N TYR A 267 -26.00 -1.46 8.27
CA TYR A 267 -27.33 -1.67 7.68
C TYR A 267 -27.99 -3.02 8.01
N SER A 268 -27.42 -3.77 8.93
CA SER A 268 -28.09 -4.94 9.50
C SER A 268 -29.15 -4.50 10.51
N VAL A 269 -30.37 -4.99 10.38
CA VAL A 269 -31.47 -4.69 11.33
C VAL A 269 -31.13 -5.16 12.74
N PHE A 270 -30.32 -6.23 12.88
CA PHE A 270 -30.02 -6.87 14.16
C PHE A 270 -28.58 -6.68 14.64
N PHE A 271 -27.64 -6.35 13.76
CA PHE A 271 -26.21 -6.39 14.07
C PHE A 271 -25.50 -5.05 13.89
N GLU A 272 -26.22 -3.95 13.72
CA GLU A 272 -25.61 -2.61 13.54
C GLU A 272 -24.96 -2.11 14.85
N ASP A 273 -25.50 -2.51 16.00
CA ASP A 273 -25.07 -2.06 17.33
C ASP A 273 -24.48 -3.20 18.20
N LEU A 274 -23.74 -4.13 17.61
CA LEU A 274 -23.21 -5.32 18.30
C LEU A 274 -22.22 -5.00 19.41
N PHE A 275 -21.32 -4.05 19.17
CA PHE A 275 -20.23 -3.75 20.09
C PHE A 275 -20.30 -2.30 20.57
N PRO A 276 -20.69 -2.05 21.81
CA PRO A 276 -20.66 -0.71 22.36
C PRO A 276 -19.23 -0.19 22.45
N ARG A 277 -19.04 1.06 22.05
CA ARG A 277 -17.75 1.74 22.17
C ARG A 277 -17.53 2.23 23.59
N THR A 278 -16.27 2.40 23.92
CA THR A 278 -15.84 3.08 25.12
C THR A 278 -16.25 4.55 25.05
N PHE A 279 -16.75 5.11 26.14
CA PHE A 279 -17.13 6.50 26.19
C PHE A 279 -15.90 7.39 26.38
N ASP A 280 -15.83 8.43 25.58
CA ASP A 280 -14.82 9.48 25.64
C ASP A 280 -15.52 10.84 25.53
N ALA A 281 -15.39 11.67 26.56
CA ALA A 281 -16.08 12.94 26.63
C ALA A 281 -15.60 13.94 25.56
N SER A 282 -14.31 13.94 25.22
CA SER A 282 -13.75 14.82 24.20
C SER A 282 -14.34 14.55 22.82
N LYS A 283 -14.67 13.29 22.55
CA LYS A 283 -15.27 12.86 21.28
C LYS A 283 -16.79 13.05 21.20
N LEU A 284 -17.42 13.31 22.34
CA LEU A 284 -18.84 13.65 22.37
C LEU A 284 -19.10 14.98 21.67
N GLU A 285 -18.26 15.97 21.90
CA GLU A 285 -18.38 17.29 21.27
C GLU A 285 -18.17 17.21 19.75
N GLU A 286 -17.18 16.44 19.29
CA GLU A 286 -16.98 16.18 17.85
C GLU A 286 -18.19 15.50 17.21
N ASP A 287 -18.79 14.54 17.90
CA ASP A 287 -19.96 13.83 17.37
C ASP A 287 -21.20 14.72 17.42
N THR A 288 -21.33 15.61 18.40
CA THR A 288 -22.38 16.65 18.45
C THR A 288 -22.29 17.58 17.26
N GLU A 289 -21.07 18.05 16.91
CA GLU A 289 -20.88 18.86 15.72
C GLU A 289 -21.19 18.09 14.43
N ARG A 290 -20.89 16.79 14.36
CA ARG A 290 -21.28 15.97 13.22
C ARG A 290 -22.79 15.80 13.08
N VAL A 291 -23.52 15.72 14.19
CA VAL A 291 -24.99 15.72 14.19
C VAL A 291 -25.51 17.07 13.67
N ARG A 292 -24.95 18.19 14.13
CA ARG A 292 -25.30 19.54 13.63
C ARG A 292 -25.01 19.65 12.12
N GLN A 293 -23.84 19.16 11.69
CA GLN A 293 -23.48 19.13 10.27
C GLN A 293 -24.46 18.29 9.43
N ALA A 294 -24.93 17.17 9.95
CA ALA A 294 -25.91 16.32 9.25
C ALA A 294 -27.25 17.05 9.01
N TYR A 295 -27.66 17.91 9.93
CA TYR A 295 -28.81 18.80 9.73
C TYR A 295 -28.55 19.85 8.68
N ARG A 296 -27.40 20.53 8.76
CA ARG A 296 -26.99 21.55 7.77
C ARG A 296 -26.85 20.95 6.36
N ASP A 297 -26.46 19.69 6.25
CA ASP A 297 -26.40 18.97 4.95
C ASP A 297 -27.77 18.66 4.36
N LYS A 298 -28.85 18.74 5.19
CA LYS A 298 -30.24 18.52 4.77
C LYS A 298 -31.06 19.80 4.62
N GLY A 299 -30.37 20.93 4.74
CA GLY A 299 -31.02 22.24 4.56
C GLY A 299 -31.41 22.97 5.84
N TYR A 300 -31.22 22.39 6.99
CA TYR A 300 -31.53 23.02 8.28
C TYR A 300 -30.32 23.87 8.74
N TYR A 301 -30.15 25.05 8.14
CA TYR A 301 -28.98 25.89 8.35
C TYR A 301 -28.82 26.30 9.83
N ASN A 302 -29.92 26.71 10.48
CA ASN A 302 -29.93 27.18 11.84
C ASN A 302 -30.10 26.08 12.90
N ALA A 303 -29.96 24.81 12.50
CA ALA A 303 -30.10 23.71 13.45
C ALA A 303 -29.10 23.86 14.60
N ALA A 304 -29.61 23.86 15.81
CA ALA A 304 -28.84 23.87 17.03
C ALA A 304 -28.92 22.51 17.72
N VAL A 305 -27.80 22.02 18.18
CA VAL A 305 -27.74 20.86 19.09
C VAL A 305 -27.26 21.41 20.42
N GLU A 306 -28.14 21.34 21.40
CA GLU A 306 -27.84 21.78 22.76
C GLU A 306 -26.81 20.84 23.42
N GLU A 307 -26.34 21.21 24.59
CA GLU A 307 -25.39 20.41 25.34
C GLU A 307 -25.95 19.02 25.66
N PRO A 308 -25.29 17.92 25.27
CA PRO A 308 -25.76 16.57 25.48
C PRO A 308 -25.89 16.23 26.97
N LYS A 309 -27.03 15.74 27.37
CA LYS A 309 -27.29 15.28 28.76
C LYS A 309 -26.83 13.82 28.84
N THR A 310 -25.95 13.52 29.80
CA THR A 310 -25.43 12.18 30.01
C THR A 310 -25.94 11.57 31.33
N GLN A 311 -26.39 10.32 31.28
CA GLN A 311 -26.84 9.56 32.46
C GLN A 311 -26.06 8.26 32.57
N ILE A 312 -25.48 8.02 33.73
CA ILE A 312 -24.74 6.80 34.02
C ILE A 312 -25.68 5.79 34.66
N ARG A 313 -25.65 4.57 34.09
CA ARG A 313 -26.36 3.42 34.66
C ARG A 313 -25.45 2.21 34.76
N ASP A 314 -25.76 1.33 35.70
CA ASP A 314 -25.07 0.06 35.82
C ASP A 314 -25.55 -0.89 34.70
N GLN A 315 -24.58 -1.59 34.10
CA GLN A 315 -24.87 -2.57 33.05
C GLN A 315 -25.47 -3.83 33.69
N GLY A 316 -26.79 -4.00 33.59
CA GLY A 316 -27.46 -5.24 33.95
C GLY A 316 -27.51 -6.24 32.80
N GLY A 317 -27.89 -7.48 33.05
CA GLY A 317 -28.13 -8.53 32.06
C GLY A 317 -26.93 -9.48 31.87
N LEU A 318 -27.16 -10.50 31.05
CA LEU A 318 -26.19 -11.57 30.75
C LEU A 318 -25.53 -11.29 29.43
N ASN A 319 -24.21 -11.51 29.34
CA ASN A 319 -23.51 -11.47 28.08
C ASN A 319 -23.81 -12.76 27.30
N TRP A 320 -24.49 -12.63 26.15
CA TRP A 320 -24.94 -13.75 25.33
C TRP A 320 -23.81 -14.67 24.88
N PHE A 321 -22.60 -14.12 24.61
CA PHE A 321 -21.47 -14.91 24.14
C PHE A 321 -20.70 -15.62 25.26
N THR A 322 -20.67 -15.08 26.46
CA THR A 322 -19.86 -15.60 27.57
C THR A 322 -20.71 -16.21 28.69
N PHE A 323 -22.04 -16.08 28.65
CA PHE A 323 -22.99 -16.48 29.69
C PHE A 323 -22.63 -15.96 31.08
N ARG A 324 -21.89 -14.83 31.17
CA ARG A 324 -21.50 -14.18 32.42
C ARG A 324 -22.32 -12.90 32.63
N PRO A 325 -22.59 -12.54 33.90
CA PRO A 325 -23.21 -11.24 34.17
C PRO A 325 -22.37 -10.11 33.64
N ASN A 326 -23.00 -9.16 32.93
CA ASN A 326 -22.33 -7.96 32.46
C ASN A 326 -21.93 -7.10 33.66
N LYS A 327 -20.62 -6.90 33.86
CA LYS A 327 -20.08 -5.98 34.85
C LYS A 327 -19.57 -4.73 34.14
N GLY A 328 -19.99 -3.55 34.58
CA GLY A 328 -19.52 -2.27 34.04
C GLY A 328 -20.60 -1.18 34.09
N LYS A 329 -20.21 0.02 33.68
CA LYS A 329 -21.11 1.17 33.62
C LYS A 329 -21.39 1.55 32.17
N ARG A 330 -22.60 2.03 31.89
CA ARG A 330 -22.97 2.60 30.59
C ARG A 330 -23.39 4.05 30.77
N ILE A 331 -23.05 4.87 29.77
CA ILE A 331 -23.53 6.25 29.67
C ILE A 331 -24.58 6.29 28.57
N ASP A 332 -25.82 6.64 28.96
CA ASP A 332 -26.87 6.98 28.02
C ASP A 332 -26.77 8.46 27.70
N ILE A 333 -26.86 8.81 26.43
CA ILE A 333 -26.64 10.15 25.89
C ILE A 333 -27.97 10.63 25.31
N LEU A 334 -28.50 11.73 25.81
CA LEU A 334 -29.64 12.43 25.26
C LEU A 334 -29.17 13.75 24.63
N MET A 335 -29.40 13.89 23.33
CA MET A 335 -29.09 15.10 22.59
C MET A 335 -30.35 15.88 22.26
N PRO A 336 -30.60 17.00 22.93
CA PRO A 336 -31.71 17.91 22.57
C PRO A 336 -31.34 18.64 21.28
N ILE A 337 -32.33 18.78 20.37
CA ILE A 337 -32.10 19.39 19.05
C ILE A 337 -33.23 20.36 18.77
N GLU A 338 -32.86 21.53 18.28
CA GLU A 338 -33.74 22.50 17.66
C GLU A 338 -33.42 22.55 16.15
N GLU A 339 -34.32 21.95 15.34
CA GLU A 339 -34.06 21.82 13.90
C GLU A 339 -34.09 23.16 13.15
N GLY A 340 -34.97 24.07 13.57
CA GLY A 340 -35.22 25.32 12.88
C GLY A 340 -35.90 25.14 11.50
N ALA A 341 -35.90 26.19 10.70
CA ALA A 341 -36.50 26.17 9.36
C ALA A 341 -35.54 25.52 8.36
N ARG A 342 -36.13 24.88 7.34
CA ARG A 342 -35.40 24.27 6.24
C ARG A 342 -35.26 25.22 5.08
N TYR A 343 -34.03 25.45 4.60
CA TYR A 343 -33.70 26.41 3.55
C TYR A 343 -33.21 25.73 2.27
N ARG A 344 -33.54 26.33 1.14
CA ARG A 344 -32.93 26.04 -0.16
C ARG A 344 -31.77 26.98 -0.40
N LEU A 345 -30.82 26.56 -1.22
CA LEU A 345 -29.74 27.43 -1.69
C LEU A 345 -30.34 28.45 -2.69
N GLY A 346 -30.15 29.74 -2.42
CA GLY A 346 -30.44 30.80 -3.38
C GLY A 346 -29.29 30.91 -4.39
N THR A 347 -28.79 32.10 -4.58
CA THR A 347 -27.64 32.35 -5.48
C THR A 347 -26.33 32.37 -4.72
N ILE A 348 -25.24 31.93 -5.37
CA ILE A 348 -23.88 32.12 -4.91
C ILE A 348 -23.25 33.23 -5.76
N THR A 349 -22.89 34.34 -5.12
CA THR A 349 -22.23 35.51 -5.72
C THR A 349 -20.83 35.66 -5.16
N PHE A 350 -19.96 36.35 -5.88
CA PHE A 350 -18.56 36.53 -5.50
C PHE A 350 -18.24 38.03 -5.47
N THR A 351 -17.46 38.43 -4.46
CA THR A 351 -16.94 39.79 -4.35
C THR A 351 -15.44 39.74 -4.05
N GLY A 352 -14.66 40.67 -4.57
CA GLY A 352 -13.21 40.73 -4.36
C GLY A 352 -12.36 39.91 -5.35
N ASN A 353 -12.96 39.18 -6.28
CA ASN A 353 -12.32 38.33 -7.29
C ASN A 353 -11.65 39.13 -8.43
N LYS A 354 -10.50 39.71 -8.18
CA LYS A 354 -9.75 40.54 -9.15
C LYS A 354 -8.91 39.75 -10.13
N ALA A 355 -8.31 38.63 -9.69
CA ALA A 355 -7.48 37.79 -10.53
C ALA A 355 -8.29 36.89 -11.47
N VAL A 356 -9.44 36.40 -10.99
CA VAL A 356 -10.33 35.51 -11.76
C VAL A 356 -11.68 36.21 -11.95
N HIS A 357 -11.81 36.98 -13.03
CA HIS A 357 -13.02 37.74 -13.32
C HIS A 357 -14.24 36.90 -13.74
N ASN A 358 -14.00 35.64 -14.14
CA ASN A 358 -15.05 34.75 -14.62
C ASN A 358 -15.83 34.10 -13.47
N GLU A 359 -16.92 34.75 -13.06
CA GLU A 359 -17.79 34.21 -11.99
C GLU A 359 -18.37 32.83 -12.31
N LYS A 360 -18.61 32.51 -13.59
CA LYS A 360 -19.08 31.17 -13.96
C LYS A 360 -18.05 30.10 -13.66
N ALA A 361 -16.76 30.39 -13.84
CA ALA A 361 -15.66 29.50 -13.48
C ALA A 361 -15.61 29.31 -11.97
N LEU A 362 -15.72 30.37 -11.17
CA LEU A 362 -15.78 30.31 -9.72
C LEU A 362 -17.00 29.51 -9.24
N ARG A 363 -18.17 29.75 -9.86
CA ARG A 363 -19.40 29.03 -9.52
C ARG A 363 -19.29 27.53 -9.81
N SER A 364 -18.55 27.12 -10.86
CA SER A 364 -18.37 25.72 -11.21
C SER A 364 -17.59 24.91 -10.16
N THR A 365 -16.86 25.56 -9.25
CA THR A 365 -16.18 24.88 -8.14
C THR A 365 -17.14 24.31 -7.10
N PHE A 366 -18.41 24.79 -7.09
CA PHE A 366 -19.47 24.35 -6.20
C PHE A 366 -20.38 23.33 -6.90
N ALA A 367 -20.40 22.11 -6.40
CA ALA A 367 -21.19 21.02 -6.98
C ALA A 367 -22.72 21.13 -6.73
N VAL A 368 -23.15 22.06 -5.85
CA VAL A 368 -24.55 22.31 -5.52
C VAL A 368 -25.18 23.30 -6.50
N LYS A 369 -26.44 23.09 -6.91
CA LYS A 369 -27.17 23.99 -7.82
C LYS A 369 -28.06 24.96 -7.06
N ASP A 370 -28.35 26.10 -7.68
CA ASP A 370 -29.31 27.06 -7.11
C ASP A 370 -30.72 26.42 -7.08
N GLY A 371 -31.46 26.58 -5.98
CA GLY A 371 -32.75 25.94 -5.75
C GLY A 371 -32.67 24.57 -5.06
N ASP A 372 -31.50 23.91 -5.02
CA ASP A 372 -31.30 22.68 -4.25
C ASP A 372 -31.44 22.95 -2.73
N TRP A 373 -31.67 21.90 -1.96
CA TRP A 373 -31.57 22.04 -0.49
C TRP A 373 -30.15 22.43 -0.09
N PHE A 374 -30.07 23.41 0.82
CA PHE A 374 -28.78 23.84 1.33
C PHE A 374 -27.99 22.64 1.87
N ASN A 375 -26.69 22.58 1.52
CA ASN A 375 -25.80 21.50 1.98
C ASN A 375 -24.45 22.08 2.37
N ALA A 376 -24.20 22.13 3.68
CA ALA A 376 -22.99 22.74 4.22
C ALA A 376 -21.70 22.01 3.79
N THR A 377 -21.74 20.67 3.72
CA THR A 377 -20.60 19.87 3.25
C THR A 377 -20.25 20.16 1.79
N LEU A 378 -21.22 20.32 0.92
CA LEU A 378 -20.98 20.65 -0.50
C LEU A 378 -20.49 22.10 -0.66
N ILE A 379 -21.00 23.04 0.14
CA ILE A 379 -20.50 24.41 0.16
C ILE A 379 -19.04 24.43 0.66
N GLY A 380 -18.73 23.75 1.76
CA GLY A 380 -17.37 23.65 2.28
C GLY A 380 -16.39 23.05 1.25
N LYS A 381 -16.81 22.01 0.53
CA LYS A 381 -16.02 21.45 -0.58
C LYS A 381 -15.83 22.44 -1.73
N GLY A 382 -16.85 23.24 -2.04
CA GLY A 382 -16.74 24.30 -3.04
C GLY A 382 -15.70 25.35 -2.65
N LEU A 383 -15.71 25.78 -1.39
CA LEU A 383 -14.71 26.71 -0.84
C LEU A 383 -13.29 26.10 -0.87
N GLU A 384 -13.15 24.82 -0.54
CA GLU A 384 -11.88 24.10 -0.62
C GLU A 384 -11.37 24.02 -2.07
N ASN A 385 -12.26 23.69 -3.02
CA ASN A 385 -11.93 23.68 -4.44
C ASN A 385 -11.52 25.08 -4.94
N LEU A 386 -12.22 26.13 -4.48
CA LEU A 386 -11.89 27.50 -4.79
C LEU A 386 -10.49 27.86 -4.27
N LYS A 387 -10.18 27.52 -3.01
CA LYS A 387 -8.84 27.69 -2.43
C LYS A 387 -7.76 26.95 -3.22
N LYS A 388 -8.04 25.73 -3.65
CA LYS A 388 -7.12 24.95 -4.51
C LYS A 388 -6.92 25.62 -5.86
N ALA A 389 -7.98 26.14 -6.48
CA ALA A 389 -7.87 26.83 -7.78
C ALA A 389 -6.99 28.08 -7.69
N TYR A 390 -7.19 28.91 -6.68
CA TYR A 390 -6.34 30.09 -6.44
C TYR A 390 -4.91 29.70 -6.02
N GLY A 391 -4.75 28.63 -5.22
CA GLY A 391 -3.45 28.09 -4.86
C GLY A 391 -2.63 27.59 -6.06
N GLN A 392 -3.28 27.16 -7.14
CA GLN A 392 -2.59 26.82 -8.40
C GLN A 392 -2.07 28.05 -9.15
N LEU A 393 -2.62 29.23 -8.88
CA LEU A 393 -2.24 30.50 -9.47
C LEU A 393 -1.26 31.30 -8.60
N GLY A 394 -0.79 30.72 -7.49
CA GLY A 394 0.18 31.35 -6.60
C GLY A 394 -0.37 32.09 -5.40
N TYR A 395 -1.68 32.15 -5.22
CA TYR A 395 -2.31 32.88 -4.13
C TYR A 395 -2.33 32.03 -2.85
N ILE A 396 -1.23 32.05 -2.10
CA ILE A 396 -1.08 31.24 -0.87
C ILE A 396 -2.02 31.72 0.23
N ASN A 397 -2.18 33.03 0.35
CA ASN A 397 -2.96 33.69 1.40
C ASN A 397 -4.44 33.85 1.03
N PHE A 398 -4.90 33.14 0.01
CA PHE A 398 -6.28 33.19 -0.43
C PHE A 398 -7.25 32.90 0.73
N GLY A 399 -8.15 33.81 0.97
CA GLY A 399 -9.27 33.72 1.90
C GLY A 399 -10.61 33.80 1.16
N ALA A 400 -11.59 33.00 1.59
CA ALA A 400 -12.95 33.09 1.08
C ALA A 400 -13.94 32.92 2.24
N ILE A 401 -14.70 34.00 2.53
CA ILE A 401 -15.63 34.03 3.65
C ILE A 401 -17.05 34.07 3.10
N PRO A 402 -17.83 33.00 3.28
CA PRO A 402 -19.23 32.98 2.87
C PRO A 402 -20.07 33.84 3.82
N LYS A 403 -20.74 34.87 3.29
CA LYS A 403 -21.70 35.71 4.00
C LYS A 403 -23.12 35.27 3.61
N PRO A 404 -23.86 34.61 4.52
CA PRO A 404 -25.24 34.20 4.25
C PRO A 404 -26.21 35.34 4.29
N SER A 405 -27.20 35.36 3.38
CA SER A 405 -28.35 36.23 3.36
C SER A 405 -29.62 35.39 3.30
N PHE A 406 -30.52 35.57 4.26
CA PHE A 406 -31.72 34.76 4.41
C PHE A 406 -32.95 35.47 3.85
N ASP A 407 -33.71 34.78 3.02
CA ASP A 407 -35.06 35.21 2.62
C ASP A 407 -36.07 34.29 3.35
N GLU A 408 -36.65 34.84 4.41
CA GLU A 408 -37.59 34.10 5.27
C GLU A 408 -38.90 33.75 4.57
N GLN A 409 -39.30 34.54 3.57
CA GLN A 409 -40.55 34.29 2.82
C GLN A 409 -40.37 33.15 1.83
N LYS A 410 -39.28 33.11 1.12
CA LYS A 410 -38.95 32.05 0.14
C LYS A 410 -38.24 30.87 0.77
N LYS A 411 -37.85 30.96 2.04
CA LYS A 411 -37.01 29.95 2.72
C LYS A 411 -35.77 29.62 1.91
N THR A 412 -35.06 30.66 1.44
CA THR A 412 -33.80 30.52 0.69
C THR A 412 -32.66 31.20 1.43
N VAL A 413 -31.47 30.63 1.31
CA VAL A 413 -30.21 31.24 1.77
C VAL A 413 -29.31 31.48 0.59
N SER A 414 -29.03 32.74 0.29
CA SER A 414 -28.06 33.14 -0.71
C SER A 414 -26.70 33.36 -0.05
N LEU A 415 -25.62 33.03 -0.73
CA LEU A 415 -24.27 33.19 -0.23
C LEU A 415 -23.52 34.22 -1.06
N ASN A 416 -23.05 35.28 -0.43
CA ASN A 416 -22.04 36.14 -1.00
C ASN A 416 -20.68 35.70 -0.49
N ILE A 417 -19.80 35.21 -1.38
CA ILE A 417 -18.47 34.80 -1.02
C ILE A 417 -17.53 35.96 -1.20
N ASP A 418 -17.12 36.49 -0.05
CA ASP A 418 -16.14 37.58 0.01
C ASP A 418 -14.74 37.03 -0.10
N ILE A 419 -14.06 37.33 -1.20
CA ILE A 419 -12.76 36.80 -1.57
C ILE A 419 -11.68 37.84 -1.26
N ASP A 420 -10.72 37.43 -0.46
CA ASP A 420 -9.44 38.09 -0.30
C ASP A 420 -8.37 37.27 -1.02
N GLU A 421 -7.97 37.73 -2.19
CA GLU A 421 -7.00 37.02 -3.01
C GLU A 421 -5.58 37.11 -2.48
N GLY A 422 -5.24 38.23 -1.82
CA GLY A 422 -3.86 38.58 -1.48
C GLY A 422 -3.00 38.83 -2.71
N LYS A 423 -1.71 38.49 -2.63
CA LYS A 423 -0.75 38.59 -3.76
C LYS A 423 -0.34 37.19 -4.25
N PRO A 424 -0.02 37.03 -5.54
CA PRO A 424 0.60 35.79 -6.02
C PRO A 424 2.07 35.74 -5.57
N PHE A 425 2.53 34.56 -5.16
CA PHE A 425 3.88 34.31 -4.71
C PHE A 425 4.65 33.49 -5.71
N TYR A 426 5.96 33.73 -5.79
CA TYR A 426 6.93 32.97 -6.57
C TYR A 426 7.79 32.15 -5.63
N VAL A 427 8.12 30.94 -6.00
CA VAL A 427 9.02 30.10 -5.19
C VAL A 427 10.43 30.63 -5.31
N SER A 428 10.99 31.09 -4.19
CA SER A 428 12.39 31.55 -4.14
C SER A 428 13.30 30.34 -4.05
N ARG A 429 13.14 29.50 -3.05
CA ARG A 429 13.90 28.26 -2.91
C ARG A 429 13.14 27.17 -2.14
N ASN A 430 13.62 25.95 -2.35
CA ASN A 430 13.15 24.78 -1.60
C ASN A 430 14.24 24.36 -0.61
N GLU A 431 13.92 24.30 0.67
CA GLU A 431 14.80 23.91 1.75
C GLU A 431 14.33 22.58 2.35
N PHE A 432 15.29 21.78 2.83
CA PHE A 432 15.00 20.47 3.43
C PHE A 432 15.69 20.36 4.77
N GLU A 433 14.95 19.91 5.77
CA GLU A 433 15.45 19.70 7.12
C GLU A 433 15.20 18.24 7.55
N GLY A 434 16.19 17.62 8.20
CA GLY A 434 16.05 16.25 8.72
C GLY A 434 16.54 15.14 7.76
N ASN A 435 17.02 15.48 6.56
CA ASN A 435 17.61 14.55 5.60
C ASN A 435 19.10 14.30 5.90
N THR A 436 19.38 13.63 7.01
CA THR A 436 20.75 13.41 7.51
C THR A 436 21.59 12.51 6.61
N THR A 437 20.94 11.62 5.86
CA THR A 437 21.58 10.66 4.96
C THR A 437 21.24 10.90 3.51
N THR A 438 19.96 11.16 3.24
CA THR A 438 19.45 11.41 1.89
C THR A 438 20.00 12.72 1.38
N ARG A 439 20.70 12.68 0.25
CA ARG A 439 21.25 13.89 -0.34
C ARG A 439 20.12 14.81 -0.80
N ASP A 440 20.26 16.10 -0.60
CA ASP A 440 19.33 17.16 -1.05
C ASP A 440 18.88 16.93 -2.51
N LYS A 441 19.81 16.64 -3.40
CA LYS A 441 19.57 16.32 -4.80
C LYS A 441 18.51 15.23 -5.02
N VAL A 442 18.41 14.26 -4.12
CA VAL A 442 17.44 13.14 -4.23
C VAL A 442 16.04 13.64 -3.96
N ILE A 443 15.87 14.57 -3.01
CA ILE A 443 14.58 15.19 -2.71
C ILE A 443 14.20 16.17 -3.82
N ARG A 444 15.11 17.08 -4.14
CA ARG A 444 14.92 18.18 -5.12
C ARG A 444 14.48 17.70 -6.50
N ARG A 445 15.04 16.59 -6.98
CA ARG A 445 14.67 16.02 -8.29
C ARG A 445 13.25 15.45 -8.36
N GLU A 446 12.63 15.20 -7.22
CA GLU A 446 11.24 14.70 -7.15
C GLU A 446 10.21 15.82 -7.07
N LEU A 447 10.65 17.06 -6.82
CA LEU A 447 9.77 18.21 -6.81
C LEU A 447 9.26 18.51 -8.22
N MET A 448 7.97 18.84 -8.32
CA MET A 448 7.30 19.07 -9.59
C MET A 448 7.31 20.55 -10.00
N HIS A 449 7.63 21.46 -9.09
CA HIS A 449 7.77 22.87 -9.38
C HIS A 449 9.22 23.32 -9.22
N GLU A 450 9.61 24.30 -10.00
CA GLU A 450 10.97 24.82 -10.08
C GLU A 450 11.05 26.16 -9.36
N GLU A 451 12.20 26.47 -8.79
CA GLU A 451 12.51 27.75 -8.18
C GLU A 451 12.43 28.85 -9.23
N GLY A 452 11.97 30.04 -8.84
CA GLY A 452 11.72 31.18 -9.74
C GLY A 452 10.35 31.15 -10.44
N HIS A 453 9.56 30.08 -10.31
CA HIS A 453 8.22 30.00 -10.91
C HIS A 453 7.11 30.33 -9.90
N VAL A 454 5.92 30.62 -10.41
CA VAL A 454 4.75 30.86 -9.58
C VAL A 454 4.48 29.64 -8.69
N TYR A 455 4.27 29.86 -7.40
CA TYR A 455 3.88 28.81 -6.49
C TYR A 455 2.60 28.12 -6.95
N ASN A 456 2.58 26.80 -6.86
CA ASN A 456 1.39 26.03 -7.19
C ASN A 456 1.16 24.96 -6.13
N SER A 457 0.11 25.12 -5.34
CA SER A 457 -0.22 24.23 -4.23
C SER A 457 -0.45 22.78 -4.67
N GLN A 458 -1.02 22.55 -5.85
CA GLN A 458 -1.26 21.21 -6.38
C GLN A 458 0.06 20.52 -6.79
N LEU A 459 0.97 21.27 -7.42
CA LEU A 459 2.29 20.72 -7.76
C LEU A 459 3.09 20.38 -6.49
N TRP A 460 2.91 21.17 -5.42
CA TRP A 460 3.50 20.89 -4.13
C TRP A 460 2.94 19.60 -3.52
N GLU A 461 1.61 19.46 -3.45
CA GLU A 461 0.95 18.23 -3.00
C GLU A 461 1.42 16.99 -3.79
N TYR A 462 1.55 17.12 -5.13
CA TYR A 462 2.06 16.05 -5.97
C TYR A 462 3.54 15.74 -5.72
N SER A 463 4.34 16.76 -5.40
CA SER A 463 5.74 16.57 -5.01
C SER A 463 5.86 15.74 -3.74
N LEU A 464 5.04 16.06 -2.71
CA LEU A 464 5.01 15.28 -1.48
C LEU A 464 4.49 13.85 -1.72
N LEU A 465 3.48 13.69 -2.59
CA LEU A 465 2.99 12.35 -2.94
C LEU A 465 4.09 11.51 -3.63
N ARG A 466 4.89 12.12 -4.51
CA ARG A 466 6.04 11.44 -5.13
C ARG A 466 7.09 11.05 -4.11
N LEU A 467 7.44 11.95 -3.19
CA LEU A 467 8.36 11.66 -2.10
C LEU A 467 7.85 10.53 -1.21
N ASN A 468 6.55 10.52 -0.89
CA ASN A 468 5.91 9.44 -0.15
C ASN A 468 5.96 8.08 -0.89
N GLN A 469 5.89 8.09 -2.22
CA GLN A 469 6.01 6.87 -3.02
C GLN A 469 7.41 6.27 -3.03
N LEU A 470 8.46 7.06 -2.73
CA LEU A 470 9.82 6.55 -2.60
C LEU A 470 10.05 5.77 -1.31
N GLU A 471 9.21 5.97 -0.29
CA GLU A 471 9.30 5.35 1.04
C GLU A 471 10.64 5.61 1.79
N TYR A 472 11.34 6.70 1.46
CA TYR A 472 12.58 7.10 2.15
C TYR A 472 12.29 7.80 3.48
N PHE A 473 11.10 8.41 3.59
CA PHE A 473 10.67 9.21 4.72
C PHE A 473 9.40 8.64 5.35
N GLU A 474 9.13 9.02 6.60
CA GLU A 474 7.80 8.85 7.18
C GLU A 474 6.77 9.60 6.32
N PRO A 475 5.48 9.20 6.33
CA PRO A 475 4.48 9.80 5.45
C PRO A 475 4.40 11.31 5.64
N LEU A 476 4.81 12.06 4.63
CA LEU A 476 4.81 13.52 4.59
C LEU A 476 3.40 14.06 4.34
N LYS A 477 3.04 15.10 5.08
CA LYS A 477 1.77 15.82 4.95
C LYS A 477 2.04 17.31 4.81
N VAL A 478 1.31 17.95 3.92
CA VAL A 478 1.47 19.39 3.67
C VAL A 478 1.26 20.22 4.93
N ASP A 479 0.22 19.88 5.73
CA ASP A 479 -0.17 20.68 6.90
C ASP A 479 0.77 20.53 8.12
N GLN A 480 1.60 19.47 8.14
CA GLN A 480 2.41 19.11 9.31
C GLN A 480 3.91 19.24 9.06
N ASP A 481 4.34 18.91 7.85
CA ASP A 481 5.75 18.74 7.52
C ASP A 481 6.26 19.78 6.54
N SER A 482 5.39 20.70 6.07
CA SER A 482 5.76 21.77 5.15
C SER A 482 5.48 23.15 5.76
N GLU A 483 6.47 24.02 5.74
CA GLU A 483 6.38 25.40 6.15
C GLU A 483 6.65 26.30 4.93
N ALA A 484 5.87 27.37 4.80
CA ALA A 484 6.03 28.36 3.74
C ALA A 484 6.41 29.71 4.37
N HIS A 485 7.67 30.09 4.25
CA HIS A 485 8.17 31.37 4.73
C HIS A 485 8.00 32.42 3.63
N GLN A 486 7.06 33.32 3.85
CA GLN A 486 6.65 34.32 2.87
C GLN A 486 7.39 35.63 3.07
N ASP A 487 7.97 36.16 1.99
CA ASP A 487 8.41 37.55 1.90
C ASP A 487 7.34 38.34 1.14
N ALA A 488 6.55 39.11 1.89
CA ALA A 488 5.45 39.88 1.33
C ALA A 488 5.93 41.09 0.50
N GLU A 489 7.14 41.62 0.74
CA GLU A 489 7.72 42.72 -0.02
C GLU A 489 8.23 42.25 -1.36
N ALA A 490 9.01 41.15 -1.37
CA ALA A 490 9.55 40.56 -2.59
C ALA A 490 8.52 39.76 -3.37
N GLY A 491 7.39 39.37 -2.78
CA GLY A 491 6.38 38.44 -3.38
C GLY A 491 6.92 37.04 -3.58
N THR A 492 7.82 36.60 -2.73
CA THR A 492 8.46 35.30 -2.81
C THR A 492 8.14 34.40 -1.61
N VAL A 493 8.28 33.13 -1.79
CA VAL A 493 8.08 32.12 -0.74
C VAL A 493 9.21 31.12 -0.73
N ASP A 494 9.80 30.91 0.44
CA ASP A 494 10.72 29.81 0.71
C ASP A 494 9.93 28.64 1.27
N LEU A 495 10.06 27.47 0.64
CA LEU A 495 9.37 26.25 1.05
C LEU A 495 10.31 25.36 1.85
N LEU A 496 10.08 25.26 3.14
CA LEU A 496 10.81 24.37 4.03
C LEU A 496 10.03 23.06 4.20
N LEU A 497 10.65 21.95 3.82
CA LEU A 497 10.13 20.61 4.00
C LEU A 497 10.89 19.89 5.11
N LYS A 498 10.23 19.59 6.21
CA LYS A 498 10.77 18.83 7.32
C LYS A 498 10.54 17.34 7.06
N VAL A 499 11.62 16.60 6.89
CA VAL A 499 11.55 15.17 6.62
C VAL A 499 12.10 14.37 7.79
N LYS A 500 11.50 13.22 8.05
CA LYS A 500 12.02 12.24 8.99
C LYS A 500 12.35 10.97 8.24
N GLU A 501 13.64 10.64 8.16
CA GLU A 501 14.10 9.47 7.42
C GLU A 501 13.61 8.18 8.05
N LYS A 502 13.07 7.28 7.24
CA LYS A 502 12.86 5.88 7.62
C LYS A 502 14.21 5.17 7.69
N GLY A 503 14.26 4.07 8.43
CA GLY A 503 15.45 3.21 8.44
C GLY A 503 15.83 2.82 7.01
N LYS A 504 17.12 2.99 6.67
CA LYS A 504 17.68 2.72 5.34
C LYS A 504 17.52 1.28 4.88
N TYR A 505 17.44 0.39 5.83
CA TYR A 505 17.42 -1.05 5.62
C TYR A 505 16.06 -1.57 6.03
N SER A 506 15.35 -2.20 5.12
CA SER A 506 14.20 -3.00 5.44
C SER A 506 14.57 -4.46 5.39
N PHE A 507 14.46 -5.13 6.51
CA PHE A 507 14.52 -6.57 6.60
C PHE A 507 13.10 -7.06 6.84
N ALA A 508 12.53 -7.75 5.86
CA ALA A 508 11.20 -8.31 5.97
C ALA A 508 11.29 -9.83 5.89
N MET A 509 10.72 -10.49 6.86
CA MET A 509 10.39 -11.90 6.77
C MET A 509 8.94 -12.01 6.33
N ASN A 510 8.71 -12.76 5.29
CA ASN A 510 7.37 -13.07 4.81
C ASN A 510 7.22 -14.59 4.79
N GLY A 511 6.05 -15.06 5.08
CA GLY A 511 5.74 -16.47 5.01
C GLY A 511 4.27 -16.64 4.72
N GLY A 512 3.94 -17.77 4.15
CA GLY A 512 2.56 -17.98 3.77
C GLY A 512 2.31 -19.37 3.22
N MET A 513 1.10 -19.55 2.75
CA MET A 513 0.63 -20.78 2.15
C MET A 513 -0.30 -20.44 0.99
N SER A 514 0.05 -20.86 -0.20
CA SER A 514 -0.75 -20.63 -1.40
C SER A 514 -0.67 -21.82 -2.34
N GLY A 515 -1.64 -21.94 -3.23
CA GLY A 515 -1.66 -22.99 -4.23
C GLY A 515 -0.49 -22.92 -5.22
N MET A 516 0.02 -21.70 -5.50
CA MET A 516 1.16 -21.50 -6.43
C MET A 516 2.52 -21.70 -5.77
N ASN A 517 2.70 -21.22 -4.54
CA ASN A 517 4.01 -21.21 -3.88
C ASN A 517 4.17 -22.36 -2.87
N GLY A 518 3.06 -23.04 -2.57
CA GLY A 518 3.03 -23.99 -1.46
C GLY A 518 3.12 -23.28 -0.11
N ALA A 519 3.57 -23.99 0.91
CA ALA A 519 4.01 -23.36 2.16
C ALA A 519 5.41 -22.80 1.93
N PHE A 520 5.62 -21.53 2.22
CA PHE A 520 6.89 -20.84 1.96
C PHE A 520 7.29 -19.91 3.09
N LEU A 521 8.59 -19.71 3.22
CA LEU A 521 9.22 -18.71 4.04
C LEU A 521 10.13 -17.87 3.14
N GLY A 522 9.98 -16.56 3.21
CA GLY A 522 10.79 -15.63 2.45
C GLY A 522 11.55 -14.66 3.35
N VAL A 523 12.72 -14.30 2.91
CA VAL A 523 13.53 -13.23 3.50
C VAL A 523 13.77 -12.22 2.39
N ASN A 524 13.42 -11.00 2.66
CA ASN A 524 13.68 -9.88 1.77
C ASN A 524 14.50 -8.83 2.52
N TYR A 525 15.72 -8.62 2.06
CA TYR A 525 16.55 -7.52 2.48
C TYR A 525 16.55 -6.47 1.37
N GLN A 526 16.14 -5.28 1.69
CA GLN A 526 16.13 -4.17 0.75
C GLN A 526 16.71 -2.94 1.41
N THR A 527 17.66 -2.31 0.75
CA THR A 527 18.05 -0.95 1.09
C THR A 527 17.43 -0.01 0.08
N ASN A 528 16.53 0.82 0.57
CA ASN A 528 16.04 1.96 -0.18
C ASN A 528 17.01 3.11 0.08
N ASN A 529 17.43 3.83 -0.95
CA ASN A 529 18.36 4.94 -0.78
C ASN A 529 19.79 4.54 -0.40
N PHE A 530 20.34 3.55 -1.09
CA PHE A 530 21.72 3.11 -0.93
C PHE A 530 22.70 4.29 -1.12
N LEU A 531 23.61 4.47 -0.17
CA LEU A 531 24.56 5.60 -0.09
C LEU A 531 23.91 7.01 -0.14
N GLY A 532 22.63 7.13 0.14
CA GLY A 532 21.90 8.42 0.09
C GLY A 532 21.65 8.96 -1.32
N LEU A 533 21.85 8.14 -2.35
CA LEU A 533 21.71 8.50 -3.77
C LEU A 533 20.34 8.17 -4.35
N GLY A 534 19.47 7.56 -3.54
CA GLY A 534 18.17 7.07 -3.98
C GLY A 534 18.27 5.79 -4.79
N GLU A 535 19.38 5.07 -4.71
CA GLU A 535 19.58 3.77 -5.34
C GLU A 535 18.97 2.67 -4.44
N THR A 536 18.50 1.60 -5.07
CA THR A 536 17.93 0.47 -4.35
C THR A 536 18.76 -0.77 -4.61
N LEU A 537 19.14 -1.44 -3.54
CA LEU A 537 19.74 -2.76 -3.56
C LEU A 537 18.76 -3.73 -2.92
N SER A 538 18.46 -4.85 -3.54
CA SER A 538 17.54 -5.86 -3.04
C SER A 538 18.13 -7.26 -3.10
N LEU A 539 17.95 -8.01 -2.03
CA LEU A 539 18.24 -9.43 -1.93
C LEU A 539 16.97 -10.14 -1.49
N GLN A 540 16.51 -11.07 -2.27
CA GLN A 540 15.33 -11.85 -1.95
C GLN A 540 15.66 -13.34 -2.00
N ALA A 541 15.24 -14.04 -0.97
CA ALA A 541 15.29 -15.50 -0.91
C ALA A 541 13.92 -16.01 -0.45
N ASN A 542 13.20 -16.69 -1.32
CA ASN A 542 11.97 -17.39 -0.98
C ASN A 542 12.24 -18.89 -1.05
N LEU A 543 11.94 -19.58 0.03
CA LEU A 543 12.09 -21.04 0.17
C LEU A 543 10.72 -21.63 0.44
N GLY A 544 10.15 -22.25 -0.55
CA GLY A 544 8.85 -22.88 -0.47
C GLY A 544 8.85 -24.31 -0.98
N SER A 545 7.76 -25.00 -0.67
CA SER A 545 7.58 -26.39 -1.12
C SER A 545 7.35 -26.51 -2.63
N LEU A 546 6.76 -25.48 -3.25
CA LEU A 546 6.49 -25.41 -4.69
C LEU A 546 7.30 -24.33 -5.40
N ASN A 547 7.89 -23.38 -4.67
CA ASN A 547 8.67 -22.29 -5.26
C ASN A 547 9.94 -22.03 -4.45
N ARG A 548 11.08 -21.92 -5.15
CA ARG A 548 12.34 -21.44 -4.58
C ARG A 548 12.88 -20.35 -5.48
N THR A 549 13.06 -19.16 -4.92
CA THR A 549 13.54 -18.02 -5.67
C THR A 549 14.68 -17.35 -4.92
N PHE A 550 15.79 -17.14 -5.63
CA PHE A 550 16.88 -16.28 -5.19
C PHE A 550 17.02 -15.14 -6.19
N MET A 551 17.06 -13.93 -5.69
CA MET A 551 17.10 -12.75 -6.54
C MET A 551 17.99 -11.68 -5.92
N PHE A 552 18.89 -11.15 -6.74
CA PHE A 552 19.67 -9.96 -6.45
C PHE A 552 19.28 -8.89 -7.44
N GLY A 553 18.97 -7.70 -6.95
CA GLY A 553 18.59 -6.58 -7.78
C GLY A 553 19.27 -5.28 -7.35
N PHE A 554 19.65 -4.47 -8.33
CA PHE A 554 20.13 -3.11 -8.16
C PHE A 554 19.35 -2.20 -9.08
N SER A 555 18.94 -1.05 -8.59
CA SER A 555 18.24 -0.04 -9.39
C SER A 555 18.71 1.36 -9.06
N GLN A 556 19.07 2.10 -10.09
CA GLN A 556 19.46 3.51 -10.07
C GLN A 556 18.34 4.34 -10.73
N PRO A 557 17.56 5.12 -9.98
CA PRO A 557 16.39 5.82 -10.52
C PRO A 557 16.72 7.01 -11.42
N TYR A 558 17.94 7.57 -11.32
CA TYR A 558 18.38 8.72 -12.10
C TYR A 558 19.77 8.52 -12.66
N LEU A 559 19.86 8.02 -13.87
CA LEU A 559 21.12 7.83 -14.56
C LEU A 559 21.67 9.18 -15.06
N ARG A 560 22.86 9.57 -14.59
CA ARG A 560 23.53 10.84 -14.98
C ARG A 560 22.61 12.07 -14.82
N ASN A 561 21.87 12.15 -13.72
CA ASN A 561 20.94 13.24 -13.39
C ASN A 561 19.72 13.38 -14.33
N ARG A 562 19.52 12.44 -15.24
CA ARG A 562 18.31 12.36 -16.05
C ARG A 562 17.30 11.45 -15.38
N PRO A 563 16.02 11.69 -15.52
CA PRO A 563 14.98 10.83 -14.93
C PRO A 563 14.86 9.50 -15.69
N LEU A 564 16.00 8.85 -15.90
CA LEU A 564 16.13 7.56 -16.54
C LEU A 564 16.57 6.54 -15.49
N SER A 565 15.68 5.63 -15.14
CA SER A 565 15.98 4.57 -14.19
C SER A 565 16.64 3.40 -14.92
N LEU A 566 17.76 2.96 -14.40
CA LEU A 566 18.46 1.74 -14.85
C LEU A 566 18.34 0.68 -13.75
N GLY A 567 17.88 -0.50 -14.11
CA GLY A 567 17.79 -1.64 -13.20
C GLY A 567 18.52 -2.85 -13.76
N PHE A 568 19.19 -3.58 -12.88
CA PHE A 568 19.83 -4.84 -13.17
C PHE A 568 19.38 -5.88 -12.12
N GLN A 569 19.08 -7.09 -12.56
CA GLN A 569 18.60 -8.16 -11.70
C GLN A 569 19.15 -9.50 -12.15
N ILE A 570 19.67 -10.29 -11.22
CA ILE A 570 20.03 -11.70 -11.43
C ILE A 570 19.05 -12.54 -10.63
N PHE A 571 18.60 -13.63 -11.19
CA PHE A 571 17.69 -14.53 -10.52
C PHE A 571 17.98 -15.99 -10.80
N ASN A 572 17.63 -16.81 -9.80
CA ASN A 572 17.46 -18.24 -9.95
C ASN A 572 16.08 -18.59 -9.36
N ASN A 573 15.24 -19.17 -10.18
CA ASN A 573 13.86 -19.51 -9.82
C ASN A 573 13.57 -20.96 -10.17
N LYS A 574 13.14 -21.73 -9.17
CA LYS A 574 12.66 -23.09 -9.34
C LYS A 574 11.18 -23.15 -8.95
N GLN A 575 10.33 -23.46 -9.92
CA GLN A 575 8.88 -23.56 -9.73
C GLN A 575 8.41 -24.99 -9.99
N ASP A 576 7.72 -25.57 -9.03
CA ASP A 576 7.08 -26.88 -9.12
C ASP A 576 5.57 -26.68 -9.38
N PHE A 577 5.13 -26.95 -10.59
CA PHE A 577 3.74 -26.90 -10.99
C PHE A 577 3.10 -28.28 -10.81
N ASN A 578 2.94 -28.71 -9.57
CA ASN A 578 2.32 -29.98 -9.22
C ASN A 578 0.94 -29.75 -8.60
N SER A 579 -0.12 -30.09 -9.33
CA SER A 579 -1.51 -29.86 -8.91
C SER A 579 -1.88 -30.61 -7.61
N ALA A 580 -1.37 -31.81 -7.42
CA ALA A 580 -1.63 -32.61 -6.21
C ALA A 580 -0.99 -31.96 -4.97
N LYS A 581 0.27 -31.54 -5.06
CA LYS A 581 0.94 -30.80 -3.97
C LYS A 581 0.30 -29.45 -3.69
N SER A 582 -0.11 -28.71 -4.74
CA SER A 582 -0.82 -27.45 -4.62
C SER A 582 -2.10 -27.59 -3.81
N SER A 583 -2.93 -28.56 -4.15
CA SER A 583 -4.20 -28.83 -3.46
C SER A 583 -4.01 -29.33 -2.02
N SER A 584 -3.04 -30.19 -1.78
CA SER A 584 -2.74 -30.68 -0.42
C SER A 584 -2.24 -29.57 0.50
N THR A 585 -1.46 -28.64 -0.02
CA THR A 585 -0.93 -27.50 0.75
C THR A 585 -2.03 -26.56 1.19
N THR A 586 -3.05 -26.31 0.37
CA THR A 586 -4.16 -25.41 0.71
C THR A 586 -5.24 -26.05 1.60
N GLY A 587 -5.01 -27.27 2.06
CA GLY A 587 -5.92 -27.98 2.99
C GLY A 587 -7.23 -28.45 2.33
N GLN A 588 -7.24 -28.52 1.02
CA GLN A 588 -8.42 -28.95 0.28
C GLN A 588 -8.40 -30.47 0.07
N SER A 589 -9.51 -31.12 0.37
CA SER A 589 -9.72 -32.49 -0.14
C SER A 589 -9.68 -32.40 -1.66
N VAL A 590 -8.77 -33.16 -2.27
CA VAL A 590 -8.60 -33.18 -3.74
C VAL A 590 -9.92 -33.63 -4.36
N ASN A 591 -10.69 -32.69 -4.88
CA ASN A 591 -11.92 -33.02 -5.63
C ASN A 591 -11.61 -33.45 -7.07
N MET A 592 -10.31 -33.56 -7.42
CA MET A 592 -9.86 -34.06 -8.71
C MET A 592 -9.59 -35.57 -8.63
N THR A 593 -10.14 -36.33 -9.56
CA THR A 593 -9.79 -37.73 -9.71
C THR A 593 -8.32 -37.88 -10.15
N ALA A 594 -7.72 -39.05 -9.91
CA ALA A 594 -6.36 -39.32 -10.39
C ALA A 594 -6.24 -39.12 -11.92
N ALA A 595 -7.29 -39.46 -12.67
CA ALA A 595 -7.36 -39.23 -14.10
C ALA A 595 -7.34 -37.73 -14.44
N GLN A 596 -8.09 -36.89 -13.72
CA GLN A 596 -8.04 -35.43 -13.93
C GLN A 596 -6.67 -34.83 -13.56
N GLN A 597 -6.01 -35.36 -12.53
CA GLN A 597 -4.66 -34.92 -12.17
C GLN A 597 -3.63 -35.24 -13.25
N SER A 598 -3.75 -36.42 -13.90
CA SER A 598 -2.85 -36.80 -14.98
C SER A 598 -3.02 -35.95 -16.24
N MET A 599 -4.20 -35.36 -16.46
CA MET A 599 -4.50 -34.46 -17.58
C MET A 599 -3.98 -33.05 -17.41
N THR A 600 -3.66 -32.64 -16.17
CA THR A 600 -3.12 -31.30 -15.90
C THR A 600 -1.66 -31.24 -16.29
N GLN A 601 -1.19 -30.02 -16.64
CA GLN A 601 0.24 -29.78 -16.88
C GLN A 601 1.02 -29.79 -15.56
N ASN A 602 1.64 -30.88 -15.25
CA ASN A 602 2.47 -31.08 -14.07
C ASN A 602 3.94 -31.16 -14.47
N TYR A 603 4.71 -30.13 -14.14
CA TYR A 603 6.13 -30.04 -14.45
C TYR A 603 6.88 -29.19 -13.44
N ASN A 604 8.17 -29.34 -13.38
CA ASN A 604 9.10 -28.53 -12.63
C ASN A 604 9.93 -27.68 -13.63
N GLN A 605 10.05 -26.40 -13.37
CA GLN A 605 10.86 -25.50 -14.18
C GLN A 605 11.94 -24.87 -13.31
N ASP A 606 13.20 -25.03 -13.70
CA ASP A 606 14.35 -24.38 -13.11
C ASP A 606 14.88 -23.34 -14.10
N SER A 607 14.96 -22.09 -13.69
CA SER A 607 15.31 -20.97 -14.54
C SER A 607 16.35 -20.08 -13.89
N THR A 608 17.44 -19.82 -14.57
CA THR A 608 18.49 -18.88 -14.16
C THR A 608 18.68 -17.83 -15.24
N GLY A 609 18.78 -16.57 -14.83
CA GLY A 609 18.91 -15.49 -15.80
C GLY A 609 19.21 -14.14 -15.21
N PHE A 610 19.19 -13.15 -16.08
CA PHE A 610 19.30 -11.75 -15.69
C PHE A 610 18.32 -10.88 -16.47
N ASN A 611 17.97 -9.77 -15.87
CA ASN A 611 17.13 -8.73 -16.46
C ASN A 611 17.90 -7.41 -16.44
N LEU A 612 17.85 -6.67 -17.53
CA LEU A 612 18.31 -5.30 -17.64
C LEU A 612 17.11 -4.42 -17.99
N SER A 613 16.77 -3.48 -17.14
CA SER A 613 15.59 -2.62 -17.32
C SER A 613 15.95 -1.15 -17.37
N VAL A 614 15.29 -0.44 -18.27
CA VAL A 614 15.39 1.01 -18.41
C VAL A 614 14.00 1.58 -18.35
N ASN A 615 13.74 2.50 -17.41
CA ASN A 615 12.43 3.11 -17.25
C ASN A 615 12.55 4.64 -17.30
N TYR A 616 11.62 5.28 -17.98
CA TYR A 616 11.55 6.72 -18.16
C TYR A 616 10.18 7.26 -17.73
N PRO A 617 10.09 8.17 -16.75
CA PRO A 617 8.84 8.84 -16.39
C PRO A 617 8.53 9.94 -17.42
N LEU A 618 7.31 9.96 -17.92
CA LEU A 618 6.84 11.00 -18.82
C LEU A 618 6.49 12.26 -18.02
N ARG A 619 7.39 13.26 -17.97
CA ARG A 619 7.26 14.47 -17.13
C ARG A 619 5.99 15.29 -17.38
N ARG A 620 5.46 15.32 -18.59
CA ARG A 620 4.25 16.06 -18.93
C ARG A 620 2.98 15.48 -18.30
N HIS A 621 3.03 14.19 -17.97
CA HIS A 621 1.91 13.46 -17.40
C HIS A 621 2.42 12.77 -16.13
N ALA A 622 2.14 13.34 -14.99
CA ALA A 622 2.45 12.76 -13.70
C ALA A 622 1.95 11.30 -13.63
N PHE A 623 2.72 10.42 -13.00
CA PHE A 623 2.39 9.01 -12.79
C PHE A 623 2.43 8.09 -14.02
N GLN A 624 2.93 8.59 -15.18
CA GLN A 624 3.14 7.77 -16.37
C GLN A 624 4.61 7.38 -16.51
N ARG A 625 4.83 6.12 -16.85
CA ARG A 625 6.18 5.57 -17.09
C ARG A 625 6.17 4.69 -18.33
N VAL A 626 7.22 4.77 -19.11
CA VAL A 626 7.55 3.81 -20.15
C VAL A 626 8.78 3.04 -19.74
N GLY A 627 8.80 1.76 -20.04
CA GLY A 627 9.89 0.88 -19.67
C GLY A 627 10.30 -0.02 -20.82
N PHE A 628 11.58 -0.32 -20.88
CA PHE A 628 12.15 -1.35 -21.72
C PHE A 628 12.92 -2.31 -20.83
N THR A 629 12.69 -3.61 -20.98
CA THR A 629 13.41 -4.64 -20.23
C THR A 629 13.91 -5.69 -21.20
N TYR A 630 15.21 -5.98 -21.14
CA TYR A 630 15.81 -7.13 -21.78
C TYR A 630 16.01 -8.22 -20.74
N SER A 631 15.56 -9.43 -21.05
CA SER A 631 15.70 -10.62 -20.20
C SER A 631 16.38 -11.73 -20.96
N LEU A 632 17.41 -12.31 -20.36
CA LEU A 632 18.04 -13.53 -20.85
C LEU A 632 17.98 -14.58 -19.77
N SER A 633 17.36 -15.72 -20.07
CA SER A 633 17.25 -16.83 -19.13
C SER A 633 17.50 -18.17 -19.79
N LYS A 634 18.08 -19.07 -19.01
CA LYS A 634 18.23 -20.49 -19.34
C LYS A 634 17.34 -21.30 -18.43
N SER A 635 16.47 -22.12 -19.00
CA SER A 635 15.51 -22.92 -18.27
C SER A 635 15.65 -24.40 -18.58
N THR A 636 15.32 -25.22 -17.60
CA THR A 636 15.17 -26.67 -17.75
C THR A 636 13.81 -27.08 -17.22
N ILE A 637 13.10 -27.90 -17.95
CA ILE A 637 11.77 -28.39 -17.58
C ILE A 637 11.85 -29.90 -17.33
N SER A 638 11.26 -30.37 -16.24
CA SER A 638 11.08 -31.76 -15.92
C SER A 638 9.60 -32.05 -15.73
N THR A 639 9.04 -32.98 -16.47
CA THR A 639 7.60 -33.34 -16.45
C THR A 639 7.33 -34.49 -15.53
N PHE A 640 6.16 -34.51 -14.86
CA PHE A 640 5.77 -35.55 -13.91
C PHE A 640 4.65 -36.46 -14.43
N SER A 641 3.94 -36.03 -15.47
CA SER A 641 2.90 -36.87 -16.09
C SER A 641 3.26 -37.19 -17.54
N THR A 642 2.87 -38.39 -18.00
CA THR A 642 3.08 -38.80 -19.38
C THR A 642 2.46 -37.84 -20.39
N ALA A 643 1.24 -37.37 -20.12
CA ALA A 643 0.57 -36.39 -20.98
C ALA A 643 1.33 -35.05 -21.11
N SER A 644 1.84 -34.52 -19.98
CA SER A 644 2.69 -33.33 -20.00
C SER A 644 4.00 -33.57 -20.74
N GLN A 645 4.65 -34.72 -20.50
CA GLN A 645 5.87 -35.11 -21.17
C GLN A 645 5.65 -35.18 -22.69
N THR A 646 4.61 -35.86 -23.12
CA THR A 646 4.28 -35.99 -24.55
C THR A 646 4.03 -34.58 -25.16
N LEU A 647 3.22 -33.76 -24.52
CA LEU A 647 2.95 -32.40 -25.00
C LEU A 647 4.25 -31.58 -25.18
N PHE A 648 5.06 -31.50 -24.14
CA PHE A 648 6.27 -30.68 -24.15
C PHE A 648 7.37 -31.18 -25.08
N GLN A 649 7.47 -32.51 -25.29
CA GLN A 649 8.49 -33.12 -26.16
C GLN A 649 8.10 -33.11 -27.63
N THR A 650 6.82 -33.05 -27.94
CA THR A 650 6.35 -33.21 -29.33
C THR A 650 5.91 -31.91 -29.97
N ILE A 651 5.52 -30.91 -29.18
CA ILE A 651 5.09 -29.61 -29.74
C ILE A 651 6.29 -28.83 -30.25
N SER A 652 6.15 -28.12 -31.36
CA SER A 652 7.25 -27.46 -32.07
C SER A 652 7.50 -26.03 -31.49
N PHE A 653 7.99 -25.93 -30.26
CA PHE A 653 8.28 -24.64 -29.64
C PHE A 653 9.77 -24.24 -29.64
N ARG A 654 10.64 -25.12 -30.13
CA ARG A 654 12.09 -24.89 -30.31
C ARG A 654 12.51 -25.36 -31.67
N SER A 655 13.08 -24.44 -32.46
CA SER A 655 13.58 -24.75 -33.79
C SER A 655 14.66 -25.82 -33.74
N GLY A 656 14.43 -26.98 -34.37
CA GLY A 656 15.40 -28.03 -34.61
C GLY A 656 15.81 -28.88 -33.39
N ILE A 657 15.16 -28.69 -32.20
CA ILE A 657 15.45 -29.48 -31.00
C ILE A 657 14.17 -30.11 -30.49
N GLN A 658 14.17 -31.45 -30.32
CA GLN A 658 12.97 -32.22 -30.00
C GLN A 658 13.29 -33.35 -29.04
N GLY A 659 12.25 -34.06 -28.60
CA GLY A 659 12.33 -35.15 -27.65
C GLY A 659 12.74 -34.63 -26.26
N SER A 660 13.43 -35.46 -25.48
CA SER A 660 13.88 -35.10 -24.12
C SER A 660 14.84 -33.91 -24.10
N ASN A 661 15.59 -33.69 -25.17
CA ASN A 661 16.50 -32.54 -25.31
C ASN A 661 15.76 -31.22 -25.49
N ALA A 662 14.49 -31.20 -25.91
CA ALA A 662 13.68 -30.02 -26.03
C ALA A 662 13.42 -29.35 -24.66
N LEU A 663 13.47 -30.10 -23.58
CA LEU A 663 13.16 -29.68 -22.23
C LEU A 663 14.37 -29.13 -21.44
N ALA A 664 15.58 -29.40 -21.91
CA ALA A 664 16.82 -28.98 -21.29
C ALA A 664 17.47 -27.79 -22.04
N GLY A 665 18.02 -26.82 -21.30
CA GLY A 665 18.73 -25.70 -21.88
C GLY A 665 17.90 -24.80 -22.79
N ILE A 666 16.69 -24.51 -22.43
CA ILE A 666 15.80 -23.57 -23.10
C ILE A 666 16.34 -22.15 -22.86
N ILE A 667 16.85 -21.52 -23.92
CA ILE A 667 17.38 -20.15 -23.85
C ILE A 667 16.30 -19.20 -24.35
N ASN A 668 15.77 -18.39 -23.44
CA ASN A 668 14.78 -17.36 -23.72
C ASN A 668 15.44 -15.98 -23.67
N SER A 669 15.54 -15.32 -24.81
CA SER A 669 16.05 -13.97 -24.97
C SER A 669 14.90 -13.05 -25.36
N MET A 670 14.42 -12.25 -24.41
CA MET A 670 13.15 -11.53 -24.49
C MET A 670 13.37 -10.02 -24.31
N ALA A 671 12.83 -9.24 -25.23
CA ALA A 671 12.64 -7.81 -25.07
C ALA A 671 11.19 -7.52 -24.65
N SER A 672 11.03 -6.67 -23.67
CA SER A 672 9.73 -6.26 -23.17
C SER A 672 9.61 -4.74 -23.18
N PHE A 673 8.58 -4.22 -23.81
CA PHE A 673 8.20 -2.81 -23.74
C PHE A 673 6.97 -2.66 -22.85
N SER A 674 7.01 -1.72 -21.91
CA SER A 674 5.93 -1.48 -20.97
C SER A 674 5.53 -0.02 -20.90
N TYR A 675 4.23 0.21 -20.76
CA TYR A 675 3.65 1.50 -20.41
C TYR A 675 2.83 1.32 -19.15
N THR A 676 3.01 2.18 -18.17
CA THR A 676 2.27 2.14 -16.89
C THR A 676 1.83 3.55 -16.50
N TYR A 677 0.56 3.68 -16.16
CA TYR A 677 -0.02 4.84 -15.49
C TYR A 677 -0.57 4.39 -14.14
N ASN A 678 -0.07 4.94 -13.03
CA ASN A 678 -0.44 4.48 -11.70
C ASN A 678 -0.67 5.65 -10.74
N THR A 679 -1.92 5.81 -10.27
CA THR A 679 -2.34 6.80 -9.28
C THR A 679 -2.85 6.17 -7.99
N ILE A 680 -2.60 4.88 -7.77
CA ILE A 680 -3.03 4.17 -6.56
C ILE A 680 -2.34 4.79 -5.34
N ASN A 681 -3.13 5.18 -4.36
CA ASN A 681 -2.66 5.92 -3.18
C ASN A 681 -1.82 5.10 -2.20
N ASN A 682 -2.06 3.80 -2.11
CA ASN A 682 -1.31 2.90 -1.23
C ASN A 682 -1.28 1.48 -1.82
N PRO A 683 -0.10 0.92 -2.13
CA PRO A 683 0.02 -0.42 -2.72
C PRO A 683 -0.51 -1.54 -1.81
N MET A 684 -0.31 -1.43 -0.49
CA MET A 684 -0.71 -2.46 0.48
C MET A 684 -2.19 -2.42 0.82
N ARG A 685 -2.78 -1.23 0.91
CA ARG A 685 -4.18 -1.00 1.25
C ARG A 685 -4.78 0.06 0.35
N PRO A 686 -4.98 -0.24 -0.94
CA PRO A 686 -5.48 0.72 -1.89
C PRO A 686 -6.93 1.13 -1.56
N ARG A 687 -7.17 2.44 -1.58
CA ARG A 687 -8.51 3.02 -1.37
C ARG A 687 -9.00 3.81 -2.56
N THR A 688 -8.07 4.48 -3.24
CA THR A 688 -8.36 5.35 -4.37
C THR A 688 -7.28 5.22 -5.42
N GLY A 689 -7.64 5.54 -6.65
CA GLY A 689 -6.70 5.59 -7.75
C GLY A 689 -6.94 4.50 -8.78
N LYS A 690 -6.20 4.59 -9.87
CA LYS A 690 -6.28 3.67 -11.00
C LYS A 690 -4.90 3.37 -11.55
N GLU A 691 -4.77 2.20 -12.13
CA GLU A 691 -3.56 1.74 -12.81
C GLU A 691 -3.97 1.18 -14.18
N TYR A 692 -3.30 1.65 -15.22
CA TYR A 692 -3.31 1.05 -16.54
C TYR A 692 -1.91 0.54 -16.83
N SER A 693 -1.79 -0.70 -17.28
CA SER A 693 -0.51 -1.24 -17.72
C SER A 693 -0.69 -1.93 -19.06
N ALA A 694 0.22 -1.66 -19.98
CA ALA A 694 0.32 -2.36 -21.25
C ALA A 694 1.76 -2.87 -21.38
N VAL A 695 1.91 -4.14 -21.68
CA VAL A 695 3.21 -4.80 -21.83
C VAL A 695 3.22 -5.57 -23.15
N LEU A 696 4.24 -5.37 -23.95
CA LEU A 696 4.52 -6.12 -25.16
C LEU A 696 5.83 -6.85 -24.97
N GLN A 697 5.80 -8.16 -24.99
CA GLN A 697 6.97 -9.03 -24.90
C GLN A 697 7.26 -9.68 -26.25
N ALA A 698 8.51 -9.70 -26.67
CA ALA A 698 8.97 -10.41 -27.85
C ALA A 698 10.23 -11.21 -27.50
N SER A 699 10.15 -12.52 -27.67
CA SER A 699 11.25 -13.44 -27.45
C SER A 699 11.80 -13.93 -28.79
N GLY A 700 13.11 -14.16 -28.88
CA GLY A 700 13.76 -14.70 -30.09
C GLY A 700 14.82 -13.80 -30.70
N ILE A 701 15.30 -12.78 -29.98
CA ILE A 701 16.44 -11.92 -30.44
C ILE A 701 17.69 -12.78 -30.55
N TRP A 702 18.01 -13.50 -29.48
CA TRP A 702 18.96 -14.59 -29.40
C TRP A 702 18.31 -15.69 -28.58
N GLY A 703 18.66 -16.91 -28.81
CA GLY A 703 18.03 -18.03 -28.09
C GLY A 703 17.30 -18.97 -29.03
N ASN A 704 16.57 -19.90 -28.45
CA ASN A 704 15.97 -21.00 -29.16
C ASN A 704 14.44 -21.09 -29.00
N VAL A 705 13.82 -19.98 -28.55
CA VAL A 705 12.37 -19.86 -28.37
C VAL A 705 11.91 -18.56 -29.00
N ARG A 706 10.82 -18.58 -29.78
CA ARG A 706 10.31 -17.43 -30.53
C ARG A 706 8.82 -17.25 -30.29
N TYR A 707 8.44 -16.20 -29.58
CA TYR A 707 7.05 -15.84 -29.36
C TYR A 707 6.91 -14.33 -29.06
N PHE A 708 5.71 -13.80 -29.25
CA PHE A 708 5.33 -12.50 -28.73
C PHE A 708 4.12 -12.62 -27.84
N ALA A 709 4.05 -11.77 -26.83
CA ALA A 709 2.99 -11.80 -25.83
C ALA A 709 2.61 -10.37 -25.38
N PRO A 710 1.55 -9.78 -25.97
CA PRO A 710 0.93 -8.56 -25.49
C PRO A 710 0.04 -8.82 -24.29
N MET A 711 0.07 -7.90 -23.32
CA MET A 711 -0.79 -7.92 -22.15
C MET A 711 -1.27 -6.49 -21.85
N VAL A 712 -2.56 -6.35 -21.54
CA VAL A 712 -3.14 -5.11 -21.06
C VAL A 712 -3.88 -5.39 -19.77
N ALA A 713 -3.61 -4.60 -18.73
CA ALA A 713 -4.27 -4.72 -17.45
C ALA A 713 -4.78 -3.36 -16.94
N TYR A 714 -5.90 -3.42 -16.28
CA TYR A 714 -6.56 -2.31 -15.64
C TYR A 714 -6.89 -2.62 -14.20
N LYS A 715 -6.62 -1.67 -13.28
CA LYS A 715 -7.05 -1.75 -11.88
C LYS A 715 -7.62 -0.40 -11.47
N GLN A 716 -8.70 -0.41 -10.71
CA GLN A 716 -9.28 0.80 -10.13
C GLN A 716 -9.79 0.55 -8.73
N PHE A 717 -9.56 1.51 -7.84
CA PHE A 717 -10.09 1.50 -6.48
C PHE A 717 -10.92 2.76 -6.26
N MET A 718 -12.16 2.56 -5.84
CA MET A 718 -13.14 3.62 -5.64
C MET A 718 -13.69 3.57 -4.22
N PRO A 719 -13.61 4.67 -3.44
CA PRO A 719 -14.27 4.74 -2.16
C PRO A 719 -15.78 4.77 -2.34
N MET A 720 -16.49 3.90 -1.63
CA MET A 720 -17.94 3.75 -1.74
C MET A 720 -18.63 4.23 -0.48
N HIS A 721 -19.77 4.92 -0.68
CA HIS A 721 -20.56 5.49 0.40
C HIS A 721 -21.90 4.76 0.60
N TYR A 722 -22.30 3.89 -0.32
CA TYR A 722 -23.67 3.36 -0.39
C TYR A 722 -24.04 2.42 0.74
N LEU A 723 -23.18 1.54 1.18
CA LEU A 723 -23.46 0.60 2.24
C LEU A 723 -23.05 1.10 3.64
N MET A 724 -22.33 2.21 3.71
CA MET A 724 -22.04 2.94 4.94
C MET A 724 -22.03 4.43 4.64
N PRO A 725 -22.96 5.23 5.17
CA PRO A 725 -22.87 6.67 5.11
C PRO A 725 -21.75 7.13 6.06
N SER A 726 -20.53 7.01 5.59
CA SER A 726 -19.37 7.63 6.19
C SER A 726 -18.94 8.78 5.27
N PRO A 727 -18.79 10.00 5.76
CA PRO A 727 -18.26 11.12 4.96
C PRO A 727 -16.90 10.82 4.33
N THR A 728 -16.18 9.85 4.88
CA THR A 728 -14.82 9.48 4.43
C THR A 728 -14.77 8.24 3.54
N GLY A 729 -15.92 7.61 3.17
CA GLY A 729 -15.97 6.43 2.32
C GLY A 729 -14.98 5.36 2.76
N ARG A 730 -15.31 4.60 3.81
CA ARG A 730 -14.39 3.56 4.31
C ARG A 730 -14.38 2.30 3.44
N ASN A 731 -15.51 2.00 2.79
CA ASN A 731 -15.64 0.86 1.91
C ASN A 731 -14.96 1.16 0.58
N VAL A 732 -14.42 0.15 -0.05
CA VAL A 732 -13.69 0.29 -1.31
C VAL A 732 -14.21 -0.73 -2.31
N LEU A 733 -14.62 -0.28 -3.48
CA LEU A 733 -14.80 -1.15 -4.64
C LEU A 733 -13.49 -1.21 -5.41
N GLY A 734 -12.89 -2.38 -5.47
CA GLY A 734 -11.74 -2.69 -6.32
C GLY A 734 -12.20 -3.44 -7.57
N VAL A 735 -11.74 -3.02 -8.73
CA VAL A 735 -11.97 -3.70 -10.00
C VAL A 735 -10.63 -3.92 -10.68
N ARG A 736 -10.43 -5.13 -11.20
CA ARG A 736 -9.29 -5.52 -12.03
C ARG A 736 -9.82 -6.17 -13.30
N ALA A 737 -9.19 -5.91 -14.43
CA ALA A 737 -9.37 -6.64 -15.68
C ALA A 737 -8.02 -6.80 -16.35
N GLN A 738 -7.77 -7.96 -16.94
CA GLN A 738 -6.53 -8.26 -17.66
C GLN A 738 -6.85 -9.07 -18.91
N LEU A 739 -6.29 -8.64 -20.03
CA LEU A 739 -6.32 -9.36 -21.30
C LEU A 739 -4.88 -9.68 -21.69
N SER A 740 -4.63 -10.95 -21.98
CA SER A 740 -3.30 -11.44 -22.37
C SER A 740 -3.41 -12.32 -23.60
N TYR A 741 -2.42 -12.24 -24.48
CA TYR A 741 -2.32 -13.07 -25.67
C TYR A 741 -0.89 -13.56 -25.84
N VAL A 742 -0.70 -14.76 -26.41
CA VAL A 742 0.62 -15.29 -26.70
C VAL A 742 0.60 -16.05 -28.03
N GLN A 743 1.60 -15.80 -28.87
CA GLN A 743 1.73 -16.48 -30.17
C GLN A 743 3.20 -16.72 -30.51
N GLY A 744 3.53 -17.92 -30.95
CA GLY A 744 4.82 -18.22 -31.56
C GLY A 744 4.90 -17.71 -32.99
N TYR A 745 6.10 -17.45 -33.46
CA TYR A 745 6.37 -17.00 -34.85
C TYR A 745 7.62 -17.68 -35.44
N GLY A 746 7.83 -17.52 -36.76
CA GLY A 746 8.99 -18.09 -37.43
C GLY A 746 8.95 -19.63 -37.58
N GLY A 747 7.76 -20.22 -37.58
CA GLY A 747 7.57 -21.67 -37.66
C GLY A 747 7.51 -22.36 -36.29
N ASP A 748 7.84 -21.65 -35.22
CA ASP A 748 7.72 -22.15 -33.85
C ASP A 748 6.36 -21.81 -33.25
N VAL A 749 5.89 -22.61 -32.31
CA VAL A 749 4.68 -22.31 -31.52
C VAL A 749 5.07 -21.73 -30.17
N ALA A 750 4.12 -21.04 -29.52
CA ALA A 750 4.34 -20.58 -28.16
C ALA A 750 4.59 -21.76 -27.22
N PRO A 751 5.64 -21.68 -26.35
CA PRO A 751 5.95 -22.75 -25.41
C PRO A 751 4.75 -23.09 -24.52
N PRO A 752 4.51 -24.36 -24.22
CA PRO A 752 3.39 -24.76 -23.36
C PRO A 752 3.40 -24.09 -21.99
N ASN A 753 4.56 -23.86 -21.41
CA ASN A 753 4.72 -23.19 -20.11
C ASN A 753 4.42 -21.66 -20.15
N ASN A 754 4.34 -21.07 -21.36
CA ASN A 754 3.96 -19.66 -21.55
C ASN A 754 2.49 -19.50 -21.95
N ARG A 755 1.75 -20.61 -22.14
CA ARG A 755 0.31 -20.57 -22.40
C ARG A 755 -0.47 -20.33 -21.12
N PHE A 756 -1.68 -19.80 -21.26
CA PHE A 756 -2.49 -19.43 -20.13
C PHE A 756 -3.26 -20.61 -19.56
N LEU A 757 -3.16 -20.75 -18.26
CA LEU A 757 -3.84 -21.74 -17.45
C LEU A 757 -4.31 -21.01 -16.18
N SER A 758 -5.49 -20.46 -16.22
CA SER A 758 -6.05 -19.69 -15.10
C SER A 758 -6.54 -20.59 -13.96
N GLY A 759 -6.82 -19.98 -12.83
CA GLY A 759 -7.29 -20.61 -11.61
C GLY A 759 -6.44 -20.29 -10.38
N GLY A 760 -6.98 -20.63 -9.22
CA GLY A 760 -6.33 -20.36 -7.93
C GLY A 760 -6.75 -19.05 -7.29
N GLU A 761 -6.21 -18.81 -6.11
CA GLU A 761 -6.63 -17.72 -5.20
C GLU A 761 -6.27 -16.31 -5.67
N SER A 762 -5.40 -16.17 -6.67
CA SER A 762 -4.96 -14.86 -7.19
C SER A 762 -5.69 -14.42 -8.47
N GLU A 763 -6.32 -15.37 -9.17
CA GLU A 763 -6.96 -15.09 -10.46
C GLU A 763 -8.46 -15.43 -10.47
N LEU A 764 -8.79 -16.70 -10.17
CA LEU A 764 -10.15 -17.22 -10.14
C LEU A 764 -10.33 -18.02 -8.85
N ARG A 765 -10.72 -17.35 -7.77
CA ARG A 765 -11.02 -18.01 -6.49
C ARG A 765 -12.12 -19.05 -6.68
N GLY A 766 -11.99 -20.21 -6.05
CA GLY A 766 -12.97 -21.30 -6.21
C GLY A 766 -12.59 -22.34 -7.24
N PHE A 767 -11.64 -22.07 -8.14
CA PHE A 767 -11.07 -23.05 -9.06
C PHE A 767 -9.69 -23.51 -8.58
N GLU A 768 -9.28 -24.71 -8.98
CA GLU A 768 -7.94 -25.21 -8.70
C GLU A 768 -6.90 -24.42 -9.51
N VAL A 769 -5.67 -24.37 -8.99
CA VAL A 769 -4.56 -23.66 -9.64
C VAL A 769 -4.28 -24.28 -11.00
N ARG A 770 -4.27 -23.47 -12.06
CA ARG A 770 -3.95 -23.88 -13.44
C ARG A 770 -4.87 -24.95 -14.04
N THR A 771 -6.14 -25.01 -13.66
CA THR A 771 -7.09 -25.99 -14.20
C THR A 771 -8.11 -25.40 -15.17
N ALA A 772 -8.30 -24.09 -15.13
CA ALA A 772 -9.26 -23.41 -15.99
C ALA A 772 -8.65 -23.14 -17.37
N ALA A 773 -8.54 -24.18 -18.21
CA ALA A 773 -7.93 -24.09 -19.55
C ALA A 773 -8.61 -25.04 -20.53
N PRO A 774 -8.38 -24.87 -21.84
CA PRO A 774 -8.79 -25.84 -22.86
C PRO A 774 -7.96 -27.13 -22.76
N TYR A 775 -8.61 -28.25 -23.09
CA TYR A 775 -8.01 -29.56 -23.16
C TYR A 775 -7.95 -30.06 -24.61
N GLY A 776 -6.98 -30.91 -24.92
CA GLY A 776 -6.78 -31.45 -26.25
C GLY A 776 -6.41 -32.94 -26.22
N TYR A 777 -6.58 -33.59 -27.37
CA TYR A 777 -6.21 -34.97 -27.61
C TYR A 777 -4.82 -35.05 -28.24
N ILE A 778 -3.93 -35.85 -27.62
CA ILE A 778 -2.58 -36.13 -28.13
C ILE A 778 -2.49 -37.63 -28.44
N PRO A 779 -1.95 -38.04 -29.63
CA PRO A 779 -1.66 -39.42 -29.90
C PRO A 779 -0.75 -40.03 -28.83
N THR A 780 -1.12 -41.18 -28.33
CA THR A 780 -0.34 -41.98 -27.36
C THR A 780 -0.60 -43.44 -27.60
N HIS A 781 0.08 -44.29 -26.89
CA HIS A 781 -0.18 -45.75 -26.89
C HIS A 781 -0.31 -46.26 -25.48
N SER A 782 -1.02 -47.32 -25.35
CA SER A 782 -1.13 -48.06 -24.10
C SER A 782 -0.84 -49.53 -24.37
N THR A 783 -0.21 -50.23 -23.45
CA THR A 783 0.13 -51.60 -23.55
C THR A 783 -0.82 -52.42 -22.68
N VAL A 784 -1.56 -53.35 -23.26
CA VAL A 784 -2.43 -54.23 -22.51
C VAL A 784 -1.91 -55.69 -22.61
N GLN A 785 -2.04 -56.43 -21.54
CA GLN A 785 -1.72 -57.85 -21.57
C GLN A 785 -2.85 -58.65 -22.22
N LEU A 786 -2.49 -59.59 -23.10
CA LEU A 786 -3.46 -60.53 -23.64
C LEU A 786 -3.91 -61.40 -22.52
N THR A 787 -5.17 -61.38 -22.13
CA THR A 787 -5.74 -62.00 -20.95
C THR A 787 -6.84 -63.02 -21.37
N ASN A 788 -6.81 -64.20 -20.82
CA ASN A 788 -7.86 -65.15 -20.94
C ASN A 788 -9.13 -64.75 -20.15
N PRO A 789 -10.30 -65.29 -20.47
CA PRO A 789 -11.55 -65.07 -19.73
C PRO A 789 -11.48 -65.40 -18.22
N ASP A 790 -10.55 -66.29 -17.82
CA ASP A 790 -10.29 -66.66 -16.45
C ASP A 790 -9.38 -65.70 -15.69
N GLY A 791 -8.94 -64.62 -16.35
CA GLY A 791 -8.06 -63.57 -15.76
C GLY A 791 -6.57 -63.90 -15.81
N THR A 792 -6.19 -65.06 -16.37
CA THR A 792 -4.78 -65.44 -16.58
C THR A 792 -4.24 -64.81 -17.85
N CYS A 793 -2.96 -64.41 -17.83
CA CYS A 793 -2.35 -63.86 -19.06
C CYS A 793 -1.93 -65.01 -20.01
N VAL A 794 -1.95 -64.70 -21.33
CA VAL A 794 -1.45 -65.58 -22.35
C VAL A 794 0.06 -65.55 -22.37
N PRO A 795 0.75 -66.74 -22.08
CA PRO A 795 2.22 -66.72 -22.02
C PRO A 795 2.84 -66.57 -23.40
N ARG A 796 3.95 -65.83 -23.49
CA ARG A 796 4.66 -65.65 -24.77
C ARG A 796 5.30 -66.93 -25.30
N ASP A 797 5.76 -67.79 -24.41
CA ASP A 797 6.28 -69.11 -24.75
C ASP A 797 5.64 -70.19 -23.84
N PRO A 798 4.71 -71.00 -24.34
CA PRO A 798 4.03 -71.99 -23.55
C PRO A 798 4.92 -73.14 -23.07
N THR A 799 6.19 -73.21 -23.52
CA THR A 799 7.14 -74.22 -23.12
C THR A 799 8.10 -73.84 -21.98
N GLN A 800 8.11 -72.51 -21.56
CA GLN A 800 8.95 -72.06 -20.50
C GLN A 800 8.15 -71.74 -19.23
N THR A 801 8.43 -72.44 -18.17
CA THR A 801 7.69 -72.36 -16.89
C THR A 801 8.23 -71.33 -15.91
N GLU A 802 9.44 -70.77 -16.05
CA GLU A 802 10.04 -69.88 -15.00
C GLU A 802 10.27 -68.40 -15.38
N LEU A 803 10.10 -67.98 -16.63
CA LEU A 803 10.28 -66.62 -17.08
C LEU A 803 9.22 -66.19 -18.15
N ASN A 804 7.99 -66.70 -17.99
CA ASN A 804 6.94 -66.41 -18.95
C ASN A 804 6.47 -64.97 -18.91
N GLN A 805 7.02 -64.15 -19.84
CA GLN A 805 6.45 -62.84 -20.11
C GLN A 805 5.10 -63.05 -20.83
N CYS A 806 4.06 -62.41 -20.36
CA CYS A 806 2.76 -62.31 -21.02
C CYS A 806 2.85 -61.62 -22.37
N ILE A 807 2.10 -62.03 -23.32
CA ILE A 807 1.94 -61.35 -24.60
C ILE A 807 1.33 -60.01 -24.34
N GLN A 808 1.97 -58.94 -24.90
CA GLN A 808 1.49 -57.58 -24.78
C GLN A 808 1.04 -57.05 -26.13
N VAL A 809 -0.08 -56.38 -26.15
CA VAL A 809 -0.65 -55.73 -27.32
C VAL A 809 -0.56 -54.20 -27.14
N ALA A 810 0.10 -53.54 -28.07
CA ALA A 810 0.17 -52.07 -28.08
C ALA A 810 -1.09 -51.50 -28.74
N LEU A 811 -1.84 -50.74 -27.98
CA LEU A 811 -3.07 -50.10 -28.46
C LEU A 811 -2.81 -48.64 -28.78
N PRO A 812 -3.14 -48.17 -29.98
CA PRO A 812 -3.18 -46.74 -30.29
C PRO A 812 -4.34 -46.08 -29.54
N THR A 813 -4.03 -45.07 -28.81
CA THR A 813 -5.02 -44.31 -28.01
C THR A 813 -4.77 -42.79 -28.12
N TYR A 814 -5.70 -42.02 -27.60
CA TYR A 814 -5.48 -40.60 -27.37
C TYR A 814 -5.33 -40.29 -25.89
N GLY A 815 -4.25 -39.64 -25.53
CA GLY A 815 -4.07 -39.02 -24.20
C GLY A 815 -4.78 -37.67 -24.18
N VAL A 816 -5.37 -37.32 -23.02
CA VAL A 816 -5.96 -36.02 -22.78
C VAL A 816 -4.98 -35.19 -21.99
N VAL A 817 -4.73 -33.95 -22.42
CA VAL A 817 -3.86 -33.01 -21.74
C VAL A 817 -4.43 -31.59 -21.78
N SER A 818 -4.19 -30.83 -20.72
CA SER A 818 -4.43 -29.40 -20.71
C SER A 818 -3.44 -28.73 -21.66
N ILE A 819 -3.91 -28.11 -22.74
CA ILE A 819 -3.07 -27.50 -23.76
C ILE A 819 -2.75 -26.02 -23.47
N GLY A 820 -3.48 -25.41 -22.52
CA GLY A 820 -3.41 -23.97 -22.23
C GLY A 820 -4.03 -23.11 -23.35
N GLY A 821 -4.52 -21.94 -22.96
CA GLY A 821 -5.02 -20.93 -23.91
C GLY A 821 -3.85 -20.14 -24.53
N ASP A 822 -4.07 -19.63 -25.74
CA ASP A 822 -3.23 -18.56 -26.31
C ASP A 822 -3.76 -17.18 -25.93
N THR A 823 -4.99 -17.09 -25.48
CA THR A 823 -5.70 -15.88 -25.09
C THR A 823 -6.33 -16.09 -23.72
N SER A 824 -6.13 -15.14 -22.84
CA SER A 824 -6.72 -15.15 -21.49
C SER A 824 -7.34 -13.79 -21.16
N PHE A 825 -8.57 -13.83 -20.68
CA PHE A 825 -9.22 -12.69 -20.07
C PHE A 825 -9.62 -13.01 -18.65
N THR A 826 -9.16 -12.22 -17.69
CA THR A 826 -9.55 -12.34 -16.28
C THR A 826 -10.03 -11.01 -15.74
N SER A 827 -11.08 -11.03 -14.94
CA SER A 827 -11.56 -9.85 -14.23
C SER A 827 -11.99 -10.20 -12.81
N THR A 828 -11.82 -9.26 -11.92
CA THR A 828 -12.22 -9.37 -10.52
C THR A 828 -12.90 -8.08 -10.10
N ALA A 829 -14.05 -8.19 -9.46
CA ALA A 829 -14.70 -7.12 -8.74
C ALA A 829 -14.77 -7.48 -7.26
N GLU A 830 -14.29 -6.61 -6.39
CA GLU A 830 -14.23 -6.88 -4.96
C GLU A 830 -14.71 -5.67 -4.15
N TYR A 831 -15.73 -5.88 -3.35
CA TYR A 831 -16.27 -4.88 -2.44
C TYR A 831 -15.73 -5.11 -1.02
N ARG A 832 -14.82 -4.25 -0.58
CA ARG A 832 -14.07 -4.34 0.67
C ARG A 832 -14.72 -3.51 1.76
N ILE A 833 -15.00 -4.14 2.91
CA ILE A 833 -15.59 -3.52 4.09
C ILE A 833 -14.59 -3.70 5.26
N PRO A 834 -13.88 -2.64 5.68
CA PRO A 834 -13.01 -2.74 6.85
C PRO A 834 -13.87 -2.83 8.12
N LEU A 835 -13.76 -3.96 8.82
CA LEU A 835 -14.54 -4.21 10.05
C LEU A 835 -13.92 -3.54 11.28
N GLY A 836 -12.60 -3.37 11.30
CA GLY A 836 -11.86 -2.74 12.39
C GLY A 836 -10.48 -3.37 12.56
N GLY A 837 -9.47 -2.55 12.95
CA GLY A 837 -8.10 -3.00 13.08
C GLY A 837 -7.56 -3.64 11.78
N PRO A 838 -7.00 -4.86 11.85
CA PRO A 838 -6.42 -5.54 10.70
C PRO A 838 -7.43 -6.32 9.84
N VAL A 839 -8.73 -6.36 10.22
CA VAL A 839 -9.74 -7.24 9.63
C VAL A 839 -10.50 -6.53 8.51
N THR A 840 -10.58 -7.18 7.35
CA THR A 840 -11.37 -6.72 6.21
C THR A 840 -12.31 -7.85 5.77
N PHE A 841 -13.59 -7.54 5.56
CA PHE A 841 -14.56 -8.41 4.92
C PHE A 841 -14.72 -7.98 3.48
N SER A 842 -14.75 -8.92 2.55
CA SER A 842 -14.92 -8.63 1.13
C SER A 842 -15.99 -9.53 0.52
N LEU A 843 -16.79 -8.96 -0.37
CA LEU A 843 -17.60 -9.71 -1.32
C LEU A 843 -16.88 -9.63 -2.67
N PHE A 844 -16.75 -10.75 -3.36
CA PHE A 844 -16.01 -10.80 -4.62
C PHE A 844 -16.77 -11.52 -5.72
N ASP A 845 -16.40 -11.16 -6.93
CA ASP A 845 -16.81 -11.80 -8.17
C ASP A 845 -15.61 -11.88 -9.12
N ASP A 846 -15.17 -13.10 -9.39
CA ASP A 846 -14.05 -13.37 -10.29
C ASP A 846 -14.60 -14.00 -11.57
N PHE A 847 -14.18 -13.51 -12.71
CA PHE A 847 -14.56 -14.03 -14.02
C PHE A 847 -13.32 -14.26 -14.88
N GLY A 848 -13.29 -15.37 -15.61
CA GLY A 848 -12.17 -15.69 -16.48
C GLY A 848 -12.54 -16.57 -17.65
N ILE A 849 -11.81 -16.40 -18.75
CA ILE A 849 -11.86 -17.26 -19.95
C ILE A 849 -10.43 -17.44 -20.45
N ASP A 850 -10.02 -18.69 -20.56
CA ASP A 850 -8.84 -19.09 -21.33
C ASP A 850 -9.28 -19.80 -22.59
N ALA A 851 -8.77 -19.32 -23.74
CA ALA A 851 -9.16 -19.84 -25.02
C ALA A 851 -7.94 -20.09 -25.92
N ALA A 852 -8.01 -21.11 -26.73
CA ALA A 852 -7.11 -21.36 -27.83
C ALA A 852 -7.76 -20.88 -29.12
N LEU A 853 -7.42 -19.62 -29.54
CA LEU A 853 -7.96 -18.99 -30.74
C LEU A 853 -7.24 -19.44 -32.02
N ASN A 854 -5.91 -19.54 -31.95
CA ASN A 854 -5.08 -19.88 -33.06
C ASN A 854 -4.73 -21.37 -33.05
N LYS A 855 -5.54 -22.17 -33.74
CA LYS A 855 -5.32 -23.62 -33.87
C LYS A 855 -3.99 -23.97 -34.53
N GLY A 856 -3.41 -23.09 -35.35
CA GLY A 856 -2.09 -23.25 -35.95
C GLY A 856 -0.95 -23.32 -34.94
N GLN A 857 -1.20 -22.85 -33.69
CA GLN A 857 -0.26 -22.96 -32.56
C GLN A 857 -0.35 -24.30 -31.79
N LEU A 858 -1.20 -25.21 -32.25
CA LEU A 858 -1.41 -26.53 -31.67
C LEU A 858 -0.98 -27.65 -32.61
N LYS A 859 0.26 -27.49 -33.16
CA LYS A 859 0.83 -28.50 -34.05
C LYS A 859 1.99 -29.23 -33.37
N GLN A 860 1.97 -30.55 -33.49
CA GLN A 860 3.14 -31.34 -33.17
C GLN A 860 4.20 -31.18 -34.28
N SER A 861 5.45 -31.25 -33.92
CA SER A 861 6.55 -31.28 -34.87
C SER A 861 6.45 -32.59 -35.74
N PRO A 862 6.96 -32.59 -36.98
CA PRO A 862 6.93 -33.79 -37.79
C PRO A 862 7.57 -35.01 -37.11
N GLU A 863 8.72 -34.78 -36.51
CA GLU A 863 9.51 -35.80 -35.84
C GLU A 863 8.89 -36.25 -34.52
N GLY A 864 8.33 -35.26 -33.73
CA GLY A 864 7.61 -35.57 -32.50
C GLY A 864 6.37 -36.39 -32.79
N PHE A 865 5.64 -36.03 -33.83
CA PHE A 865 4.49 -36.83 -34.30
C PHE A 865 4.92 -38.20 -34.76
N ALA A 866 5.97 -38.31 -35.58
CA ALA A 866 6.48 -39.61 -36.04
C ALA A 866 6.96 -40.48 -34.86
N SER A 867 7.61 -39.92 -33.86
CA SER A 867 8.06 -40.64 -32.68
C SER A 867 6.92 -41.23 -31.85
N LEU A 868 5.77 -40.55 -31.85
CA LEU A 868 4.55 -41.02 -31.16
C LEU A 868 3.81 -42.09 -32.00
N THR A 869 3.78 -41.92 -33.29
CA THR A 869 2.95 -42.75 -34.20
C THR A 869 3.70 -43.93 -34.83
N ALA A 870 5.04 -43.88 -34.94
CA ALA A 870 5.85 -44.96 -35.54
C ALA A 870 5.63 -46.35 -34.91
N PRO A 871 5.40 -46.47 -33.57
CA PRO A 871 5.09 -47.77 -32.96
C PRO A 871 3.58 -48.17 -33.03
N LEU A 872 2.74 -47.32 -33.60
CA LEU A 872 1.27 -47.44 -33.47
C LEU A 872 0.59 -48.08 -34.72
N TYR A 873 1.32 -48.74 -35.49
CA TYR A 873 0.75 -49.62 -36.53
C TYR A 873 0.22 -50.89 -35.90
N GLY A 874 -0.89 -50.91 -35.26
CA GLY A 874 -1.71 -52.04 -34.90
C GLY A 874 -1.02 -53.42 -34.72
N CYS A 875 0.25 -53.42 -34.41
CA CYS A 875 1.02 -54.64 -34.26
C CYS A 875 0.91 -55.15 -32.86
N SER A 876 0.36 -56.31 -32.65
CA SER A 876 0.66 -57.09 -31.46
C SER A 876 2.16 -57.39 -31.45
N SER A 877 2.85 -57.16 -30.33
CA SER A 877 4.25 -57.55 -30.18
C SER A 877 4.39 -59.09 -30.06
N LEU A 878 3.61 -59.86 -30.80
CA LEU A 878 3.66 -61.30 -30.95
C LEU A 878 4.90 -61.63 -31.76
N GLN A 879 6.00 -61.85 -31.07
CA GLN A 879 7.08 -62.62 -31.67
C GLN A 879 6.65 -64.07 -31.71
N ASN A 880 6.67 -64.69 -32.87
CA ASN A 880 6.55 -66.14 -32.98
C ASN A 880 7.83 -66.84 -32.47
N ALA A 881 7.82 -68.13 -32.33
CA ALA A 881 8.96 -68.91 -31.81
C ALA A 881 10.30 -68.69 -32.53
N ASN A 882 10.30 -68.02 -33.71
CA ASN A 882 11.46 -67.66 -34.52
C ASN A 882 11.90 -66.21 -34.38
N GLY A 883 11.33 -65.45 -33.41
CA GLY A 883 11.75 -64.09 -33.16
C GLY A 883 11.19 -63.02 -34.17
N MET A 884 10.33 -63.45 -35.09
CA MET A 884 9.65 -62.53 -36.02
C MET A 884 8.40 -61.91 -35.38
N THR A 885 8.26 -60.62 -35.50
CA THR A 885 7.08 -59.83 -35.05
C THR A 885 5.98 -60.05 -36.10
N ASN A 886 4.88 -60.76 -35.76
CA ASN A 886 3.70 -60.77 -36.59
C ASN A 886 2.87 -59.51 -36.29
N CYS A 887 2.98 -58.57 -37.19
CA CYS A 887 2.09 -57.39 -37.19
C CYS A 887 0.75 -57.81 -37.80
N TYR A 888 -0.31 -57.87 -37.05
CA TYR A 888 -1.65 -58.03 -37.53
C TYR A 888 -2.09 -57.00 -38.55
N SER A 889 -1.50 -55.79 -38.47
CA SER A 889 -1.69 -54.70 -39.41
C SER A 889 -1.19 -55.01 -40.83
N ASP A 890 -0.13 -55.85 -40.96
CA ASP A 890 0.39 -56.26 -42.30
C ASP A 890 -0.61 -57.13 -43.06
N LEU A 891 -1.56 -57.71 -42.37
CA LEU A 891 -2.62 -58.52 -42.99
C LEU A 891 -3.86 -57.71 -43.35
N HIS A 892 -4.08 -56.52 -42.75
CA HIS A 892 -5.34 -55.79 -42.92
C HIS A 892 -5.16 -54.25 -43.28
N GLY A 893 -3.95 -53.79 -43.43
CA GLY A 893 -3.64 -52.54 -44.15
C GLY A 893 -4.25 -51.25 -43.66
N SER A 894 -4.63 -51.10 -42.40
CA SER A 894 -5.17 -49.84 -41.89
C SER A 894 -4.18 -49.13 -40.98
N GLU A 895 -3.49 -48.12 -41.55
CA GLU A 895 -2.80 -47.14 -40.78
C GLU A 895 -3.79 -46.41 -39.84
N VAL A 896 -3.43 -46.29 -38.56
CA VAL A 896 -4.21 -45.49 -37.64
C VAL A 896 -4.05 -44.03 -38.05
N GLY A 897 -5.11 -43.43 -38.54
CA GLY A 897 -5.11 -42.06 -39.07
C GLY A 897 -5.01 -40.98 -38.01
N PHE A 898 -3.93 -40.98 -37.21
CA PHE A 898 -3.66 -39.87 -36.29
C PHE A 898 -3.40 -38.61 -37.08
N LYS A 899 -3.80 -37.45 -36.50
CA LYS A 899 -3.56 -36.14 -37.08
C LYS A 899 -2.48 -35.43 -36.27
N ARG A 900 -1.61 -34.71 -37.00
CA ARG A 900 -0.53 -33.91 -36.39
C ARG A 900 -1.04 -32.70 -35.60
N ASP A 901 -2.23 -32.22 -35.96
CA ASP A 901 -2.87 -31.12 -35.25
C ASP A 901 -3.48 -31.66 -33.94
N ILE A 902 -3.16 -31.00 -32.81
CA ILE A 902 -3.76 -31.32 -31.51
C ILE A 902 -5.21 -30.87 -31.52
N HIS A 903 -6.13 -31.81 -31.48
CA HIS A 903 -7.55 -31.50 -31.46
C HIS A 903 -8.03 -31.05 -30.10
N ILE A 904 -8.66 -29.87 -30.09
CA ILE A 904 -9.28 -29.34 -28.86
C ILE A 904 -10.55 -30.12 -28.56
N ILE A 905 -10.69 -30.57 -27.32
CA ILE A 905 -11.89 -31.28 -26.89
C ILE A 905 -13.07 -30.32 -26.91
N SER A 906 -14.13 -30.68 -27.61
CA SER A 906 -15.36 -29.90 -27.71
C SER A 906 -15.92 -29.59 -26.34
N GLY A 907 -16.37 -28.37 -26.12
CA GLY A 907 -16.91 -27.92 -24.83
C GLY A 907 -15.88 -27.55 -23.76
N THR A 908 -14.56 -27.63 -24.05
CA THR A 908 -13.52 -27.19 -23.12
C THR A 908 -12.87 -25.86 -23.50
N ASN A 909 -12.98 -25.44 -24.75
CA ASN A 909 -12.52 -24.15 -25.25
C ASN A 909 -13.59 -23.08 -25.09
N PHE A 910 -13.19 -21.84 -24.81
CA PHE A 910 -14.11 -20.71 -24.61
C PHE A 910 -15.12 -20.90 -23.46
N VAL A 911 -14.78 -21.69 -22.47
CA VAL A 911 -15.68 -21.86 -21.33
C VAL A 911 -15.50 -20.70 -20.36
N PRO A 912 -16.54 -19.87 -20.17
CA PRO A 912 -16.49 -18.85 -19.14
C PRO A 912 -16.54 -19.49 -17.75
N ARG A 913 -15.68 -19.04 -16.87
CA ARG A 913 -15.65 -19.44 -15.46
C ARG A 913 -15.95 -18.22 -14.62
N MET A 914 -16.81 -18.41 -13.63
CA MET A 914 -17.20 -17.36 -12.72
C MET A 914 -17.21 -17.91 -11.31
N SER A 915 -16.70 -17.12 -10.38
CA SER A 915 -16.70 -17.45 -8.97
C SER A 915 -17.13 -16.23 -8.16
N THR A 916 -18.23 -16.39 -7.43
CA THR A 916 -18.72 -15.35 -6.51
C THR A 916 -18.67 -15.84 -5.08
N GLY A 917 -18.37 -14.94 -4.14
CA GLY A 917 -18.21 -15.36 -2.77
C GLY A 917 -17.93 -14.26 -1.77
N ALA A 918 -17.58 -14.73 -0.57
CA ALA A 918 -17.22 -13.88 0.56
C ALA A 918 -15.84 -14.27 1.10
N GLU A 919 -15.10 -13.26 1.53
CA GLU A 919 -13.75 -13.40 2.05
C GLU A 919 -13.57 -12.60 3.34
N ILE A 920 -12.88 -13.16 4.31
CA ILE A 920 -12.37 -12.45 5.49
C ILE A 920 -10.85 -12.45 5.41
N ALA A 921 -10.26 -11.27 5.35
CA ALA A 921 -8.81 -11.09 5.36
C ALA A 921 -8.37 -10.45 6.68
N VAL A 922 -7.36 -11.02 7.31
CA VAL A 922 -6.75 -10.54 8.56
C VAL A 922 -5.27 -10.31 8.34
N ILE A 923 -4.83 -9.06 8.38
CA ILE A 923 -3.40 -8.73 8.20
C ILE A 923 -2.70 -8.87 9.54
N MET A 924 -1.77 -9.80 9.63
CA MET A 924 -0.94 -10.01 10.82
C MET A 924 0.23 -9.03 10.81
N PRO A 925 0.41 -8.21 11.87
CA PRO A 925 1.46 -7.18 11.90
C PRO A 925 2.88 -7.74 11.86
N VAL A 926 3.10 -8.94 12.37
CA VAL A 926 4.43 -9.57 12.45
C VAL A 926 4.90 -10.12 11.10
N ILE A 927 3.98 -10.75 10.34
CA ILE A 927 4.31 -11.46 9.09
C ILE A 927 4.05 -10.56 7.87
N ASN A 928 3.34 -9.45 8.08
CA ASN A 928 2.91 -8.50 7.05
C ASN A 928 2.20 -9.16 5.84
N ALA A 929 1.54 -10.28 6.07
CA ALA A 929 0.78 -11.02 5.08
C ALA A 929 -0.68 -11.19 5.53
N PRO A 930 -1.65 -11.09 4.63
CA PRO A 930 -3.05 -11.32 4.95
C PRO A 930 -3.36 -12.82 5.03
N PHE A 931 -3.92 -13.24 6.15
CA PHE A 931 -4.61 -14.52 6.27
C PHE A 931 -6.00 -14.35 5.69
N ARG A 932 -6.32 -15.13 4.67
CA ARG A 932 -7.55 -15.02 3.91
C ARG A 932 -8.35 -16.30 4.03
N PHE A 933 -9.58 -16.18 4.48
CA PHE A 933 -10.58 -17.24 4.51
C PHE A 933 -11.66 -16.87 3.51
N PHE A 934 -11.83 -17.65 2.48
CA PHE A 934 -12.89 -17.41 1.53
C PHE A 934 -13.75 -18.61 1.25
N TRP A 935 -15.02 -18.35 1.03
CA TRP A 935 -15.99 -19.26 0.49
C TRP A 935 -16.39 -18.78 -0.90
N ALA A 936 -16.33 -19.68 -1.86
CA ALA A 936 -16.61 -19.40 -3.26
C ALA A 936 -17.70 -20.35 -3.78
N TYR A 937 -18.59 -19.80 -4.59
CA TYR A 937 -19.58 -20.52 -5.37
C TYR A 937 -19.31 -20.26 -6.85
N ASN A 938 -19.22 -21.33 -7.66
CA ASN A 938 -18.89 -21.27 -9.07
C ASN A 938 -20.15 -21.51 -9.92
N PRO A 939 -20.89 -20.44 -10.29
CA PRO A 939 -22.09 -20.58 -11.13
C PRO A 939 -21.76 -20.97 -12.56
N LEU A 940 -20.66 -20.47 -13.13
CA LEU A 940 -20.14 -20.84 -14.45
C LEU A 940 -18.86 -21.65 -14.26
N ARG A 941 -18.89 -22.88 -14.73
CA ARG A 941 -17.83 -23.87 -14.61
C ARG A 941 -17.92 -24.92 -15.70
N LEU A 942 -16.84 -25.67 -15.91
CA LEU A 942 -16.86 -26.83 -16.75
C LEU A 942 -17.50 -27.99 -16.00
N ASP A 943 -18.64 -28.47 -16.49
CA ASP A 943 -19.40 -29.60 -15.92
C ASP A 943 -19.98 -30.46 -17.07
N ASP A 944 -19.19 -30.60 -18.11
CA ASP A 944 -19.63 -31.27 -19.34
C ASP A 944 -18.88 -32.59 -19.56
N LYS A 945 -19.47 -33.44 -20.36
CA LYS A 945 -18.90 -34.71 -20.79
C LYS A 945 -18.40 -34.53 -22.22
N PRO A 946 -17.13 -34.34 -22.45
CA PRO A 946 -16.63 -34.20 -23.81
C PRO A 946 -16.82 -35.50 -24.55
N TYR A 947 -17.04 -35.43 -25.84
CA TYR A 947 -17.19 -36.54 -26.74
C TYR A 947 -16.19 -36.43 -27.90
N CYS A 948 -15.88 -37.52 -28.53
CA CYS A 948 -14.94 -37.55 -29.63
C CYS A 948 -15.46 -36.77 -30.83
N ASN A 949 -14.72 -35.77 -31.30
CA ASN A 949 -15.02 -34.96 -32.49
C ASN A 949 -13.95 -35.08 -33.59
N LEU A 950 -13.10 -36.09 -33.53
CA LEU A 950 -12.04 -36.34 -34.50
C LEU A 950 -12.53 -36.94 -35.81
N GLY A 951 -13.83 -37.15 -35.98
CA GLY A 951 -14.42 -37.85 -37.13
C GLY A 951 -14.22 -39.37 -37.14
N LEU A 952 -13.75 -39.94 -36.02
CA LEU A 952 -13.48 -41.34 -35.82
C LEU A 952 -14.66 -42.09 -35.17
N GLY A 953 -15.85 -41.59 -35.28
CA GLY A 953 -17.06 -42.15 -34.74
C GLY A 953 -18.05 -41.13 -34.19
N ALA A 954 -19.30 -41.25 -34.55
CA ALA A 954 -20.34 -40.28 -34.20
C ALA A 954 -20.99 -40.55 -32.82
N ASN A 955 -20.67 -41.64 -32.20
CA ASN A 955 -21.32 -42.08 -30.96
C ASN A 955 -20.47 -41.68 -29.74
N ARG A 956 -21.07 -41.00 -28.80
CA ARG A 956 -20.68 -40.55 -27.44
C ARG A 956 -19.60 -41.36 -26.69
N GLN A 957 -18.72 -42.10 -27.43
CA GLN A 957 -17.58 -42.87 -26.94
C GLN A 957 -16.32 -41.98 -26.90
N SER A 958 -15.31 -42.39 -26.15
CA SER A 958 -14.00 -41.73 -26.17
C SER A 958 -13.34 -41.87 -27.54
N CYS A 959 -12.47 -40.92 -27.92
CA CYS A 959 -11.70 -41.07 -29.17
C CYS A 959 -10.77 -42.25 -29.16
N SER A 960 -10.31 -42.70 -28.01
CA SER A 960 -9.49 -43.89 -27.87
C SER A 960 -10.24 -45.18 -28.22
N ALA A 961 -11.49 -45.31 -27.80
CA ALA A 961 -12.30 -46.47 -28.14
C ALA A 961 -12.56 -46.62 -29.64
N SER A 962 -12.66 -45.50 -30.37
CA SER A 962 -12.86 -45.56 -31.82
C SER A 962 -11.60 -45.95 -32.61
N LEU A 963 -10.44 -45.95 -31.97
CA LEU A 963 -9.18 -46.42 -32.54
C LEU A 963 -8.91 -47.91 -32.25
N ILE A 964 -9.54 -48.45 -31.23
CA ILE A 964 -9.34 -49.86 -30.82
C ILE A 964 -10.28 -50.71 -31.65
N THR A 965 -9.72 -51.48 -32.57
CA THR A 965 -10.48 -52.39 -33.42
C THR A 965 -10.24 -53.86 -33.04
N ARG A 966 -11.18 -54.74 -33.38
CA ARG A 966 -11.06 -56.16 -33.06
C ARG A 966 -9.82 -56.82 -33.67
N ASP A 967 -9.43 -56.31 -34.84
CA ASP A 967 -8.29 -56.81 -35.61
C ASP A 967 -6.91 -56.58 -34.95
N MET A 968 -6.84 -55.75 -33.95
CA MET A 968 -5.62 -55.52 -33.15
C MET A 968 -5.28 -56.70 -32.24
N PHE A 969 -6.20 -57.61 -32.05
CA PHE A 969 -6.07 -58.73 -31.12
C PHE A 969 -6.09 -60.05 -31.89
N PRO A 970 -5.34 -61.08 -31.41
CA PRO A 970 -5.36 -62.36 -32.05
C PRO A 970 -6.76 -63.03 -32.05
N PRO A 971 -7.11 -63.88 -33.00
CA PRO A 971 -8.36 -64.60 -32.98
C PRO A 971 -8.41 -65.58 -31.80
N GLY A 972 -9.56 -65.72 -31.18
CA GLY A 972 -9.78 -66.63 -30.06
C GLY A 972 -10.29 -65.92 -28.78
N GLY A 973 -10.65 -66.75 -27.79
CA GLY A 973 -11.32 -66.28 -26.59
C GLY A 973 -10.52 -65.28 -25.78
N ALA A 974 -9.17 -65.38 -25.72
CA ALA A 974 -8.30 -64.40 -25.08
C ALA A 974 -8.28 -63.06 -25.81
N GLY A 975 -8.21 -63.12 -27.17
CA GLY A 975 -8.25 -61.84 -27.96
C GLY A 975 -9.60 -61.18 -27.87
N ASP A 976 -10.69 -61.90 -27.89
CA ASP A 976 -12.02 -61.32 -27.72
C ASP A 976 -12.24 -60.69 -26.34
N TYR A 977 -11.80 -61.38 -25.32
CA TYR A 977 -11.87 -60.93 -23.95
C TYR A 977 -11.03 -59.65 -23.76
N THR A 978 -9.74 -59.67 -24.16
CA THR A 978 -8.86 -58.50 -24.05
C THR A 978 -9.35 -57.32 -24.85
N TYR A 979 -9.98 -57.55 -26.03
CA TYR A 979 -10.62 -56.50 -26.82
C TYR A 979 -11.77 -55.84 -26.05
N GLN A 980 -12.65 -56.64 -25.42
CA GLN A 980 -13.76 -56.11 -24.63
C GLN A 980 -13.28 -55.33 -23.42
N GLU A 981 -12.31 -55.86 -22.68
CA GLU A 981 -11.69 -55.20 -21.55
C GLU A 981 -11.00 -53.87 -21.97
N SER A 982 -10.30 -53.90 -23.12
CA SER A 982 -9.64 -52.71 -23.67
C SER A 982 -10.64 -51.64 -24.07
N ILE A 983 -11.75 -51.98 -24.71
CA ILE A 983 -12.82 -51.00 -25.02
C ILE A 983 -13.44 -50.49 -23.74
N GLN A 984 -13.62 -51.31 -22.70
CA GLN A 984 -14.15 -50.86 -21.43
C GLN A 984 -13.21 -49.92 -20.71
N ALA A 985 -11.90 -50.26 -20.64
CA ALA A 985 -10.89 -49.47 -19.97
C ALA A 985 -10.62 -48.12 -20.67
N TYR A 986 -10.47 -48.10 -21.99
CA TYR A 986 -10.12 -46.93 -22.78
C TYR A 986 -11.31 -46.26 -23.46
N GLY A 987 -12.48 -46.87 -23.38
CA GLY A 987 -13.75 -46.37 -23.86
C GLY A 987 -14.47 -45.45 -22.88
N ALA A 988 -13.98 -45.38 -21.65
CA ALA A 988 -14.57 -44.50 -20.63
C ALA A 988 -14.48 -43.05 -21.06
N ARG A 989 -15.57 -42.31 -20.87
CA ARG A 989 -15.62 -40.90 -21.16
C ARG A 989 -14.78 -40.14 -20.18
N ASP A 990 -13.99 -39.17 -20.69
CA ASP A 990 -13.30 -38.23 -19.88
C ASP A 990 -14.33 -37.25 -19.24
N LEU A 991 -14.45 -37.31 -17.92
CA LEU A 991 -15.34 -36.48 -17.14
C LEU A 991 -14.58 -35.25 -16.63
N PHE A 992 -14.91 -34.08 -17.19
CA PHE A 992 -14.41 -32.80 -16.69
C PHE A 992 -15.42 -32.26 -15.71
N ARG A 993 -15.06 -32.21 -14.43
CA ARG A 993 -15.92 -31.68 -13.41
C ARG A 993 -15.14 -30.73 -12.48
N GLU A 994 -15.40 -29.44 -12.64
CA GLU A 994 -14.86 -28.42 -11.76
C GLU A 994 -15.71 -28.26 -10.47
N PRO A 995 -15.12 -27.81 -9.34
CA PRO A 995 -15.84 -27.71 -8.08
C PRO A 995 -16.94 -26.65 -8.16
N ARG A 996 -18.11 -26.92 -7.56
CA ARG A 996 -19.24 -25.97 -7.49
C ARG A 996 -19.15 -25.04 -6.30
N LYS A 997 -18.56 -25.52 -5.20
CA LYS A 997 -18.35 -24.76 -3.97
C LYS A 997 -16.96 -25.05 -3.46
N THR A 998 -16.28 -24.02 -2.98
CA THR A 998 -14.92 -24.15 -2.47
C THR A 998 -14.78 -23.31 -1.21
N PHE A 999 -14.11 -23.84 -0.23
CA PHE A 999 -13.68 -23.14 0.96
C PHE A 999 -12.16 -23.24 1.05
N ARG A 1000 -11.46 -22.12 1.22
CA ARG A 1000 -9.99 -22.11 1.31
C ARG A 1000 -9.50 -21.17 2.39
N LEU A 1001 -8.38 -21.59 2.99
CA LEU A 1001 -7.50 -20.76 3.79
C LEU A 1001 -6.23 -20.50 2.98
N THR A 1002 -5.86 -19.25 2.80
CA THR A 1002 -4.60 -18.88 2.14
C THR A 1002 -3.91 -17.76 2.90
N VAL A 1003 -2.61 -17.63 2.72
CA VAL A 1003 -1.81 -16.54 3.25
C VAL A 1003 -1.11 -15.89 2.07
N SER A 1004 -1.82 -15.02 1.37
CA SER A 1004 -1.35 -14.38 0.14
C SER A 1004 -2.11 -13.08 -0.13
N THR A 1005 -1.54 -12.19 -0.89
CA THR A 1005 -2.20 -10.96 -1.35
C THR A 1005 -3.21 -11.24 -2.48
N THR A 1006 -4.29 -10.45 -2.58
CA THR A 1006 -5.31 -10.60 -3.63
C THR A 1006 -4.95 -9.88 -4.92
N PHE A 1007 -4.37 -8.69 -4.84
CA PHE A 1007 -4.07 -7.86 -6.01
C PHE A 1007 -2.66 -7.27 -5.87
#